data_e6e3aaa96af9e51ef70bf1a947ab6246
#
_entry.id   e6e3aaa96af9e51ef70bf1a947ab6246
#
_cell.length_a   1.000
_cell.length_b   1.000
_cell.length_c   1.000
_cell.angle_alpha   90.00
_cell.angle_beta   90.00
_cell.angle_gamma   90.00
#
_symmetry.space_group_name_H-M   'P 1'
#
loop_
_entity.id
_entity.type
_entity.pdbx_description
1 polymer ?
#
loop_
_entity_poly.entity_id
_entity_poly.type
_entity_poly.pdbx_seq_one_letter_code
_entity_poly.pdbx_strand_id
1 'polypeptide(L)'
;LGALIVATLLWSTSYRNNKAWLAEVQAKVPEINALGQNLQTADLWSLLPYLNGVLHLPDSADFDLNDPPITRRMGLYRGEEVSDATQALYQKALKQLVMPQVAQLITSWLRADNGSDADYSYEALKAYQMLYQPKHYDGKFLHAWVMLNIARSQPQNITQAQIKQLDWHLAQLLETQIQASPYAKDDALVKREQALINQMPLSQRVYGRLKRLLERDDSLKPVSLALMGGPQSELVFSRKSGKAISEGIPGLFTPEGYWNSFDKNIAAVTKSLHDDDRWVLSETVQSETQQQIDYAVRQRYMSDYMRQWDGLLQDIQLNNSADLSQRINAARLLSGNNSPLRKLVINLSHYLVLDKAAPEAGKEEASKESASSTLDALFHARQAATAASQQQQTPEQSVTAHFAPVTELAQPLEKGGKTIAFDDFLHQIDDLYRYLTAVQDAANSGMPPPTGEAISRLQASAGRLPGSLQTMFTSMAVGASSDTQRRDLDNIRKRINVEVGSFCRQAIAGRYPLSHSARAEVTPDDLARMFAPGSGLMDSFFRDNLANKVDTTQASWRFMPGIDGKTLPGGESVLRPFQQAQSIRDAFFANGATTPAYRVTVRTGQMDNDILTMTLDVDGQLLQYSHGPQAVQLMSWPGPGGTSQVRMQLGLANGTTATLVTNGAWALNRFFDRAQLSAGGSSLSRQASFNVSGHHVTLEFTPNSIRNPFQLPGFACP
;
A
#
# COMPACT_ATOMS: atom_id res chain seq x y z
N LEU A 1 -59.95 -43.55 50.52
CA LEU A 1 -60.32 -43.96 49.16
C LEU A 1 -59.79 -42.96 48.13
N GLY A 2 -59.94 -41.64 48.28
CA GLY A 2 -59.53 -40.64 47.29
C GLY A 2 -57.99 -40.64 47.03
N ALA A 3 -57.19 -40.75 48.04
CA ALA A 3 -55.70 -40.78 47.89
C ALA A 3 -55.19 -42.05 47.18
N LEU A 4 -55.86 -43.20 47.35
CA LEU A 4 -55.55 -44.45 46.67
C LEU A 4 -55.91 -44.36 45.20
N ILE A 5 -57.03 -43.73 44.84
CA ILE A 5 -57.43 -43.52 43.46
C ILE A 5 -56.45 -42.58 42.75
N VAL A 6 -56.04 -41.48 43.39
CA VAL A 6 -55.05 -40.54 42.84
C VAL A 6 -53.71 -41.25 42.67
N ALA A 7 -53.25 -42.02 43.64
CA ALA A 7 -52.03 -42.78 43.56
C ALA A 7 -52.03 -43.83 42.43
N THR A 8 -53.13 -44.52 42.23
CA THR A 8 -53.29 -45.52 41.18
C THR A 8 -53.37 -44.86 39.77
N LEU A 9 -54.02 -43.70 39.67
CA LEU A 9 -54.06 -42.91 38.43
C LEU A 9 -52.68 -42.38 38.08
N LEU A 10 -51.94 -41.80 39.05
CA LEU A 10 -50.60 -41.34 38.87
C LEU A 10 -49.63 -42.48 38.49
N TRP A 11 -49.77 -43.64 39.13
CA TRP A 11 -48.97 -44.83 38.79
C TRP A 11 -49.31 -45.34 37.36
N SER A 12 -50.57 -45.43 36.99
CA SER A 12 -51.01 -45.86 35.65
C SER A 12 -50.56 -44.88 34.57
N THR A 13 -50.62 -43.58 34.86
CA THR A 13 -50.16 -42.53 33.93
C THR A 13 -48.61 -42.60 33.79
N SER A 14 -47.92 -42.74 34.89
CA SER A 14 -46.46 -42.91 34.91
C SER A 14 -46.04 -44.16 34.15
N TYR A 15 -46.69 -45.30 34.36
CA TYR A 15 -46.43 -46.53 33.64
C TYR A 15 -46.59 -46.36 32.10
N ARG A 16 -47.72 -45.73 31.64
CA ARG A 16 -47.95 -45.50 30.23
C ARG A 16 -46.93 -44.54 29.59
N ASN A 17 -46.63 -43.45 30.28
CA ASN A 17 -45.70 -42.45 29.83
C ASN A 17 -44.27 -43.03 29.71
N ASN A 18 -43.86 -43.85 30.69
CA ASN A 18 -42.55 -44.46 30.67
C ASN A 18 -42.42 -45.59 29.62
N LYS A 19 -43.52 -46.35 29.42
CA LYS A 19 -43.58 -47.36 28.35
C LYS A 19 -43.53 -46.73 26.98
N ALA A 20 -44.18 -45.58 26.77
CA ALA A 20 -44.11 -44.83 25.52
C ALA A 20 -42.70 -44.31 25.26
N TRP A 21 -42.04 -43.74 26.29
CA TRP A 21 -40.68 -43.29 26.17
C TRP A 21 -39.70 -44.43 25.88
N LEU A 22 -39.81 -45.58 26.54
CA LEU A 22 -38.96 -46.74 26.23
C LEU A 22 -39.20 -47.23 24.78
N ALA A 23 -40.42 -47.17 24.30
CA ALA A 23 -40.70 -47.48 22.88
C ALA A 23 -40.06 -46.45 21.92
N GLU A 24 -40.03 -45.16 22.29
CA GLU A 24 -39.34 -44.10 21.58
C GLU A 24 -37.84 -44.38 21.51
N VAL A 25 -37.23 -44.72 22.65
CA VAL A 25 -35.82 -45.09 22.70
C VAL A 25 -35.50 -46.29 21.84
N GLN A 26 -36.36 -47.37 21.92
CA GLN A 26 -36.22 -48.55 21.12
C GLN A 26 -36.37 -48.29 19.61
N ALA A 27 -37.21 -47.33 19.22
CA ALA A 27 -37.41 -46.94 17.83
C ALA A 27 -36.16 -46.21 17.22
N LYS A 28 -35.37 -45.52 18.05
CA LYS A 28 -34.13 -44.85 17.61
C LYS A 28 -32.97 -45.81 17.42
N VAL A 29 -32.97 -47.00 18.05
CA VAL A 29 -31.87 -47.96 18.01
C VAL A 29 -31.52 -48.42 16.58
N PRO A 30 -32.48 -48.79 15.70
CA PRO A 30 -32.16 -49.17 14.33
C PRO A 30 -31.51 -48.07 13.51
N GLU A 31 -31.92 -46.83 13.68
CA GLU A 31 -31.34 -45.68 13.00
C GLU A 31 -29.88 -45.48 13.40
N ILE A 32 -29.62 -45.54 14.72
CA ILE A 32 -28.27 -45.42 15.27
C ILE A 32 -27.39 -46.58 14.82
N ASN A 33 -27.91 -47.83 14.83
CA ASN A 33 -27.19 -48.98 14.33
C ASN A 33 -26.84 -48.86 12.84
N ALA A 34 -27.72 -48.27 12.03
CA ALA A 34 -27.46 -47.98 10.63
C ALA A 34 -26.32 -46.97 10.45
N LEU A 35 -26.30 -45.92 11.28
CA LEU A 35 -25.19 -44.98 11.32
C LEU A 35 -23.87 -45.63 11.78
N GLY A 36 -23.95 -46.66 12.62
CA GLY A 36 -22.80 -47.42 13.14
C GLY A 36 -22.18 -48.40 12.17
N GLN A 37 -22.78 -48.66 11.01
CA GLN A 37 -22.25 -49.61 10.04
C GLN A 37 -21.03 -49.01 9.30
N ASN A 38 -19.97 -49.85 9.18
CA ASN A 38 -18.73 -49.52 8.46
C ASN A 38 -17.91 -48.35 9.04
N LEU A 39 -18.10 -47.98 10.33
CA LEU A 39 -17.38 -46.88 10.95
C LEU A 39 -15.92 -47.15 11.29
N GLN A 40 -15.47 -48.41 11.25
CA GLN A 40 -14.08 -48.78 11.57
C GLN A 40 -13.05 -48.18 10.59
N THR A 41 -13.49 -47.84 9.37
CA THR A 41 -12.66 -47.21 8.32
C THR A 41 -13.03 -45.74 8.06
N ALA A 42 -13.98 -45.21 8.81
CA ALA A 42 -14.44 -43.85 8.66
C ALA A 42 -13.50 -42.84 9.33
N ASP A 43 -13.41 -41.61 8.79
CA ASP A 43 -12.69 -40.51 9.43
C ASP A 43 -13.44 -39.96 10.66
N LEU A 44 -12.79 -39.09 11.44
CA LEU A 44 -13.39 -38.54 12.65
C LEU A 44 -14.70 -37.79 12.40
N TRP A 45 -14.78 -37.10 11.26
CA TRP A 45 -15.99 -36.33 10.89
C TRP A 45 -17.17 -37.24 10.60
N SER A 46 -16.93 -38.38 9.97
CA SER A 46 -17.95 -39.39 9.67
C SER A 46 -18.47 -40.11 10.90
N LEU A 47 -17.74 -40.08 12.02
CA LEU A 47 -18.18 -40.64 13.29
C LEU A 47 -19.18 -39.75 14.04
N LEU A 48 -19.22 -38.46 13.76
CA LEU A 48 -20.05 -37.51 14.52
C LEU A 48 -21.54 -37.86 14.57
N PRO A 49 -22.20 -38.23 13.44
CA PRO A 49 -23.61 -38.59 13.48
C PRO A 49 -23.91 -39.77 14.40
N TYR A 50 -23.04 -40.80 14.40
CA TYR A 50 -23.18 -41.93 15.28
C TYR A 50 -22.97 -41.58 16.75
N LEU A 51 -21.92 -40.83 17.06
CA LEU A 51 -21.60 -40.40 18.43
C LEU A 51 -22.71 -39.53 19.02
N ASN A 52 -23.22 -38.59 18.23
CA ASN A 52 -24.33 -37.73 18.61
C ASN A 52 -25.61 -38.56 18.80
N GLY A 53 -25.87 -39.51 17.91
CA GLY A 53 -27.02 -40.40 17.99
C GLY A 53 -27.00 -41.25 19.27
N VAL A 54 -25.84 -41.84 19.60
CA VAL A 54 -25.68 -42.62 20.84
C VAL A 54 -25.86 -41.72 22.09
N LEU A 55 -25.25 -40.55 22.06
CA LEU A 55 -25.30 -39.63 23.22
C LEU A 55 -26.72 -39.17 23.52
N HIS A 56 -27.52 -38.91 22.51
CA HIS A 56 -28.88 -38.40 22.60
C HIS A 56 -29.96 -39.49 22.54
N LEU A 57 -29.55 -40.75 22.56
CA LEU A 57 -30.48 -41.87 22.48
C LEU A 57 -31.59 -41.81 23.54
N PRO A 58 -31.30 -41.52 24.85
CA PRO A 58 -32.32 -41.47 25.88
C PRO A 58 -33.17 -40.18 25.87
N ASP A 59 -32.76 -39.17 25.15
CA ASP A 59 -33.43 -37.87 25.14
C ASP A 59 -34.84 -37.94 24.59
N SER A 60 -35.76 -37.22 25.21
CA SER A 60 -37.14 -37.08 24.75
C SER A 60 -37.51 -35.61 24.65
N ALA A 61 -38.32 -35.28 23.66
CA ALA A 61 -38.91 -33.93 23.55
C ALA A 61 -39.94 -33.63 24.62
N ASP A 62 -40.46 -34.67 25.28
CA ASP A 62 -41.58 -34.56 26.21
C ASP A 62 -41.14 -34.22 27.66
N PHE A 63 -39.89 -34.50 28.04
CA PHE A 63 -39.43 -34.25 29.40
C PHE A 63 -37.88 -34.25 29.48
N ASP A 64 -37.38 -33.65 30.55
CA ASP A 64 -36.00 -33.71 30.94
C ASP A 64 -35.69 -34.95 31.80
N LEU A 65 -34.73 -35.76 31.36
CA LEU A 65 -34.30 -36.97 32.09
C LEU A 65 -33.75 -36.68 33.48
N ASN A 66 -33.14 -35.51 33.66
CA ASN A 66 -32.55 -35.11 34.93
C ASN A 66 -33.62 -34.58 35.95
N ASP A 67 -34.78 -34.12 35.43
CA ASP A 67 -35.90 -33.67 36.25
C ASP A 67 -37.24 -34.20 35.70
N PRO A 68 -37.47 -35.52 35.80
CA PRO A 68 -38.68 -36.11 35.27
C PRO A 68 -39.90 -35.63 36.07
N PRO A 69 -41.02 -35.30 35.37
CA PRO A 69 -42.24 -34.86 36.03
C PRO A 69 -42.86 -35.97 36.88
N ILE A 70 -43.69 -35.60 37.84
CA ILE A 70 -44.36 -36.54 38.75
C ILE A 70 -45.14 -37.64 38.03
N THR A 71 -45.63 -37.32 36.82
CA THR A 71 -46.33 -38.25 35.92
C THR A 71 -45.42 -39.33 35.34
N ARG A 72 -44.13 -39.34 35.65
CA ARG A 72 -43.14 -40.35 35.24
C ARG A 72 -42.43 -41.01 36.43
N ARG A 73 -42.47 -40.41 37.61
CA ARG A 73 -41.68 -40.89 38.78
C ARG A 73 -42.32 -42.09 39.51
N MET A 74 -43.56 -42.45 39.25
CA MET A 74 -44.33 -43.43 40.04
C MET A 74 -44.41 -44.83 39.46
N GLY A 75 -43.87 -45.16 38.33
CA GLY A 75 -43.87 -46.52 37.81
C GLY A 75 -43.07 -46.74 36.56
N LEU A 76 -42.24 -47.75 36.53
CA LEU A 76 -41.34 -48.14 35.42
C LEU A 76 -40.47 -47.03 34.85
N TYR A 77 -40.12 -46.02 35.69
CA TYR A 77 -39.13 -45.07 35.28
C TYR A 77 -37.74 -45.70 35.37
N ARG A 78 -37.08 -45.75 34.22
CA ARG A 78 -35.74 -46.36 34.07
C ARG A 78 -34.72 -45.36 33.54
N GLY A 79 -34.87 -44.09 33.87
CA GLY A 79 -34.06 -43.03 33.35
C GLY A 79 -32.57 -43.19 33.67
N GLU A 80 -32.29 -43.54 34.93
CA GLU A 80 -30.91 -43.75 35.37
C GLU A 80 -30.26 -44.94 34.64
N GLU A 81 -30.96 -46.09 34.59
CA GLU A 81 -30.41 -47.30 33.93
C GLU A 81 -30.21 -47.12 32.45
N VAL A 82 -31.16 -46.40 31.74
CA VAL A 82 -30.99 -46.10 30.31
C VAL A 82 -29.90 -45.08 30.10
N SER A 83 -29.80 -44.09 30.94
CA SER A 83 -28.74 -43.09 30.88
C SER A 83 -27.36 -43.70 31.10
N ASP A 84 -27.24 -44.55 32.12
CA ASP A 84 -25.98 -45.26 32.45
C ASP A 84 -25.55 -46.22 31.34
N ALA A 85 -26.52 -46.97 30.75
CA ALA A 85 -26.27 -47.84 29.62
C ALA A 85 -25.82 -47.08 28.38
N THR A 86 -26.46 -45.94 28.12
CA THR A 86 -26.12 -45.04 27.03
C THR A 86 -24.74 -44.47 27.20
N GLN A 87 -24.46 -43.98 28.40
CA GLN A 87 -23.14 -43.44 28.70
C GLN A 87 -22.04 -44.49 28.60
N ALA A 88 -22.30 -45.69 29.05
CA ALA A 88 -21.36 -46.84 28.88
C ALA A 88 -21.14 -47.15 27.39
N LEU A 89 -22.19 -47.16 26.60
CA LEU A 89 -22.09 -47.39 25.15
C LEU A 89 -21.29 -46.25 24.45
N TYR A 90 -21.59 -45.02 24.87
CA TYR A 90 -20.87 -43.84 24.35
C TYR A 90 -19.38 -43.87 24.66
N GLN A 91 -19.04 -44.16 25.92
CA GLN A 91 -17.63 -44.31 26.32
C GLN A 91 -16.93 -45.48 25.58
N LYS A 92 -17.64 -46.59 25.36
CA LYS A 92 -17.14 -47.66 24.56
C LYS A 92 -16.92 -47.28 23.09
N ALA A 93 -17.84 -46.52 22.51
CA ALA A 93 -17.73 -45.98 21.15
C ALA A 93 -16.52 -45.02 21.02
N LEU A 94 -16.35 -44.10 22.00
CA LEU A 94 -15.17 -43.24 22.02
C LEU A 94 -13.86 -44.01 22.03
N LYS A 95 -13.78 -45.03 22.89
CA LYS A 95 -12.56 -45.84 23.06
C LYS A 95 -12.28 -46.73 21.87
N GLN A 96 -13.31 -47.28 21.25
CA GLN A 96 -13.15 -48.28 20.15
C GLN A 96 -13.10 -47.65 18.77
N LEU A 97 -13.76 -46.51 18.56
CA LEU A 97 -13.88 -45.87 17.25
C LEU A 97 -13.02 -44.60 17.16
N VAL A 98 -13.08 -43.77 18.18
CA VAL A 98 -12.41 -42.45 18.14
C VAL A 98 -10.94 -42.54 18.53
N MET A 99 -10.61 -43.26 19.60
CA MET A 99 -9.23 -43.35 20.11
C MET A 99 -8.25 -43.93 19.08
N PRO A 100 -8.59 -45.00 18.34
CA PRO A 100 -7.71 -45.49 17.26
C PRO A 100 -7.45 -44.46 16.19
N GLN A 101 -8.46 -43.68 15.80
CA GLN A 101 -8.31 -42.59 14.83
C GLN A 101 -7.39 -41.49 15.33
N VAL A 102 -7.56 -41.09 16.59
CA VAL A 102 -6.70 -40.08 17.24
C VAL A 102 -5.26 -40.57 17.28
N ALA A 103 -5.03 -41.83 17.67
CA ALA A 103 -3.69 -42.43 17.71
C ALA A 103 -3.05 -42.49 16.32
N GLN A 104 -3.81 -42.84 15.27
CA GLN A 104 -3.34 -42.81 13.89
C GLN A 104 -3.02 -41.41 13.38
N LEU A 105 -3.85 -40.41 13.70
CA LEU A 105 -3.60 -39.02 13.34
C LEU A 105 -2.30 -38.52 13.97
N ILE A 106 -2.14 -38.73 15.29
CA ILE A 106 -0.91 -38.31 15.99
C ILE A 106 0.31 -39.01 15.36
N THR A 107 0.21 -40.27 15.06
CA THR A 107 1.30 -41.05 14.41
C THR A 107 1.58 -40.50 13.01
N SER A 108 0.56 -40.22 12.22
CA SER A 108 0.72 -39.70 10.86
C SER A 108 1.35 -38.29 10.85
N TRP A 109 0.95 -37.42 11.77
CA TRP A 109 1.55 -36.09 11.92
C TRP A 109 3.01 -36.18 12.35
N LEU A 110 3.34 -37.09 13.26
CA LEU A 110 4.72 -37.34 13.65
C LEU A 110 5.58 -37.88 12.49
N ARG A 111 5.04 -38.78 11.69
CA ARG A 111 5.74 -39.32 10.49
C ARG A 111 5.94 -38.27 9.40
N ALA A 112 5.00 -37.36 9.25
CA ALA A 112 5.06 -36.26 8.28
C ALA A 112 5.97 -35.11 8.72
N ASP A 113 6.41 -35.09 9.97
CA ASP A 113 7.27 -34.04 10.48
C ASP A 113 8.65 -34.11 9.80
N ASN A 114 9.11 -32.92 9.38
CA ASN A 114 10.40 -32.73 8.72
C ASN A 114 11.40 -31.93 9.55
N GLY A 115 11.04 -31.58 10.80
CA GLY A 115 11.89 -30.83 11.71
C GLY A 115 12.01 -29.33 11.40
N SER A 116 11.19 -28.78 10.50
CA SER A 116 11.22 -27.36 10.13
C SER A 116 10.74 -26.42 11.25
N ASP A 117 9.86 -26.93 12.11
CA ASP A 117 9.35 -26.23 13.29
C ASP A 117 9.72 -27.03 14.55
N ALA A 118 10.69 -26.52 15.31
CA ALA A 118 11.23 -27.15 16.51
C ALA A 118 10.15 -27.49 17.54
N ASP A 119 9.24 -26.56 17.72
CA ASP A 119 8.19 -26.68 18.73
C ASP A 119 7.14 -27.67 18.32
N TYR A 120 6.79 -27.67 17.04
CA TYR A 120 5.88 -28.66 16.50
C TYR A 120 6.44 -30.07 16.63
N SER A 121 7.70 -30.28 16.24
CA SER A 121 8.39 -31.57 16.36
C SER A 121 8.38 -32.08 17.81
N TYR A 122 8.71 -31.19 18.73
CA TYR A 122 8.73 -31.54 20.17
C TYR A 122 7.33 -31.91 20.70
N GLU A 123 6.33 -31.08 20.39
CA GLU A 123 4.95 -31.34 20.84
C GLU A 123 4.36 -32.59 20.19
N ALA A 124 4.65 -32.83 18.93
CA ALA A 124 4.22 -34.03 18.23
C ALA A 124 4.80 -35.30 18.90
N LEU A 125 6.10 -35.27 19.20
CA LEU A 125 6.73 -36.37 19.92
C LEU A 125 6.18 -36.53 21.33
N LYS A 126 5.98 -35.42 22.04
CA LYS A 126 5.38 -35.43 23.39
C LYS A 126 3.98 -36.03 23.39
N ALA A 127 3.13 -35.61 22.45
CA ALA A 127 1.79 -36.15 22.27
C ALA A 127 1.81 -37.66 21.98
N TYR A 128 2.71 -38.09 21.12
CA TYR A 128 2.89 -39.52 20.79
C TYR A 128 3.35 -40.30 22.00
N GLN A 129 4.37 -39.84 22.73
CA GLN A 129 4.92 -40.50 23.92
C GLN A 129 3.88 -40.60 25.05
N MET A 130 3.00 -39.65 25.21
CA MET A 130 1.92 -39.68 26.22
C MET A 130 0.99 -40.88 26.06
N LEU A 131 0.79 -41.34 24.83
CA LEU A 131 -0.05 -42.53 24.55
C LEU A 131 0.58 -43.85 25.02
N TYR A 132 1.88 -43.83 25.34
CA TYR A 132 2.62 -45.02 25.78
C TYR A 132 3.18 -44.89 27.21
N GLN A 133 3.02 -43.70 27.81
CA GLN A 133 3.54 -43.43 29.17
C GLN A 133 2.43 -42.82 30.06
N PRO A 134 1.61 -43.67 30.70
CA PRO A 134 0.45 -43.21 31.50
C PRO A 134 0.80 -42.22 32.63
N LYS A 135 2.02 -42.29 33.17
CA LYS A 135 2.50 -41.39 34.24
C LYS A 135 2.62 -39.95 33.79
N HIS A 136 2.80 -39.69 32.48
CA HIS A 136 2.99 -38.41 31.90
C HIS A 136 1.81 -37.96 31.06
N TYR A 137 0.69 -38.68 31.14
CA TYR A 137 -0.51 -38.37 30.38
C TYR A 137 -1.14 -37.04 30.82
N ASP A 138 -1.30 -36.14 29.89
CA ASP A 138 -2.02 -34.88 30.06
C ASP A 138 -3.12 -34.76 28.99
N GLY A 139 -4.35 -35.07 29.41
CA GLY A 139 -5.50 -35.08 28.49
C GLY A 139 -5.85 -33.70 27.95
N LYS A 140 -5.65 -32.65 28.74
CA LYS A 140 -5.89 -31.25 28.25
C LYS A 140 -4.91 -30.83 27.19
N PHE A 141 -3.64 -31.19 27.38
CA PHE A 141 -2.63 -30.94 26.34
C PHE A 141 -2.95 -31.71 25.05
N LEU A 142 -3.24 -33.00 25.15
CA LEU A 142 -3.58 -33.83 24.00
C LEU A 142 -4.80 -33.31 23.24
N HIS A 143 -5.87 -32.99 23.97
CA HIS A 143 -7.09 -32.43 23.37
C HIS A 143 -6.81 -31.13 22.60
N ALA A 144 -6.18 -30.17 23.25
CA ALA A 144 -5.84 -28.89 22.63
C ALA A 144 -4.92 -29.05 21.42
N TRP A 145 -3.90 -29.89 21.53
CA TRP A 145 -2.94 -30.13 20.47
C TRP A 145 -3.56 -30.86 19.26
N VAL A 146 -4.39 -31.89 19.50
CA VAL A 146 -5.09 -32.61 18.43
C VAL A 146 -6.07 -31.69 17.70
N MET A 147 -6.85 -30.91 18.44
CA MET A 147 -7.79 -29.95 17.82
C MET A 147 -7.09 -28.88 16.97
N LEU A 148 -5.96 -28.37 17.45
CA LEU A 148 -5.16 -27.40 16.69
C LEU A 148 -4.68 -27.99 15.34
N ASN A 149 -4.23 -29.25 15.34
CA ASN A 149 -3.77 -29.91 14.14
C ASN A 149 -4.91 -30.31 13.20
N ILE A 150 -6.04 -30.73 13.75
CA ILE A 150 -7.26 -30.98 12.94
C ILE A 150 -7.70 -29.69 12.25
N ALA A 151 -7.70 -28.54 12.95
CA ALA A 151 -8.07 -27.25 12.35
C ALA A 151 -7.16 -26.84 11.20
N ARG A 152 -5.86 -27.17 11.25
CA ARG A 152 -4.90 -26.90 10.18
C ARG A 152 -5.11 -27.76 8.92
N SER A 153 -5.62 -28.97 9.09
CA SER A 153 -5.85 -29.94 8.00
C SER A 153 -7.32 -30.12 7.62
N GLN A 154 -8.18 -29.22 8.07
CA GLN A 154 -9.62 -29.30 7.94
C GLN A 154 -10.07 -29.30 6.47
N PRO A 155 -10.95 -30.24 6.06
CA PRO A 155 -11.61 -30.20 4.75
C PRO A 155 -12.50 -28.96 4.59
N GLN A 156 -12.63 -28.45 3.37
CA GLN A 156 -13.39 -27.21 3.08
C GLN A 156 -14.90 -27.31 3.38
N ASN A 157 -15.43 -28.49 3.58
CA ASN A 157 -16.87 -28.76 3.73
C ASN A 157 -17.33 -28.90 5.19
N ILE A 158 -16.50 -28.62 6.17
CA ILE A 158 -16.82 -28.81 7.59
C ILE A 158 -17.43 -27.54 8.18
N THR A 159 -18.57 -27.70 8.82
CA THR A 159 -19.29 -26.60 9.47
C THR A 159 -18.73 -26.28 10.86
N GLN A 160 -18.95 -25.07 11.36
CA GLN A 160 -18.58 -24.69 12.73
C GLN A 160 -19.27 -25.56 13.80
N ALA A 161 -20.51 -26.00 13.54
CA ALA A 161 -21.24 -26.90 14.42
C ALA A 161 -20.54 -28.27 14.53
N GLN A 162 -20.06 -28.81 13.43
CA GLN A 162 -19.30 -30.06 13.41
C GLN A 162 -17.96 -29.94 14.17
N ILE A 163 -17.25 -28.81 14.02
CA ILE A 163 -16.01 -28.55 14.78
C ILE A 163 -16.28 -28.52 16.27
N LYS A 164 -17.33 -27.84 16.72
CA LYS A 164 -17.71 -27.80 18.14
C LYS A 164 -18.12 -29.18 18.68
N GLN A 165 -18.82 -29.96 17.89
CA GLN A 165 -19.20 -31.33 18.25
C GLN A 165 -17.97 -32.22 18.42
N LEU A 166 -17.05 -32.17 17.46
CA LEU A 166 -15.80 -32.95 17.53
C LEU A 166 -14.95 -32.53 18.72
N ASP A 167 -14.81 -31.22 18.94
CA ASP A 167 -14.09 -30.67 20.10
C ASP A 167 -14.66 -31.20 21.42
N TRP A 168 -15.97 -31.20 21.57
CA TRP A 168 -16.65 -31.72 22.76
C TRP A 168 -16.41 -33.23 22.93
N HIS A 169 -16.53 -34.03 21.86
CA HIS A 169 -16.31 -35.50 21.93
C HIS A 169 -14.85 -35.83 22.25
N LEU A 170 -13.90 -35.09 21.70
CA LEU A 170 -12.48 -35.29 22.01
C LEU A 170 -12.16 -34.89 23.45
N ALA A 171 -12.78 -33.86 24.00
CA ALA A 171 -12.66 -33.52 25.40
C ALA A 171 -13.19 -34.66 26.30
N GLN A 172 -14.35 -35.22 25.95
CA GLN A 172 -14.90 -36.39 26.71
C GLN A 172 -13.99 -37.60 26.65
N LEU A 173 -13.32 -37.84 25.52
CA LEU A 173 -12.38 -38.96 25.38
C LEU A 173 -11.08 -38.72 26.13
N LEU A 174 -10.44 -37.56 25.89
CA LEU A 174 -9.04 -37.34 26.28
C LEU A 174 -8.88 -36.76 27.70
N GLU A 175 -9.83 -35.92 28.14
CA GLU A 175 -9.69 -35.21 29.42
C GLU A 175 -10.29 -35.97 30.62
N THR A 176 -11.21 -36.90 30.37
CA THR A 176 -11.91 -37.62 31.46
C THR A 176 -11.17 -38.85 31.96
N GLN A 177 -10.38 -39.49 31.12
CA GLN A 177 -9.66 -40.72 31.49
C GLN A 177 -8.28 -40.79 30.75
N ILE A 178 -7.33 -41.44 31.37
CA ILE A 178 -6.04 -41.77 30.75
C ILE A 178 -6.29 -42.67 29.57
N GLN A 179 -5.83 -42.26 28.39
CA GLN A 179 -5.92 -43.02 27.15
C GLN A 179 -4.55 -43.60 26.78
N ALA A 180 -4.55 -44.74 26.09
CA ALA A 180 -3.36 -45.35 25.51
C ALA A 180 -3.60 -45.68 24.04
N SER A 181 -2.54 -45.63 23.25
CA SER A 181 -2.62 -46.10 21.86
C SER A 181 -2.94 -47.58 21.78
N PRO A 182 -3.89 -48.01 20.94
CA PRO A 182 -4.13 -49.41 20.69
C PRO A 182 -3.06 -50.06 19.80
N TYR A 183 -2.15 -49.28 19.25
CA TYR A 183 -1.09 -49.73 18.35
C TYR A 183 0.24 -49.91 19.07
N ALA A 184 1.11 -50.79 18.52
CA ALA A 184 2.46 -50.94 19.04
C ALA A 184 3.27 -49.66 18.85
N LYS A 185 4.15 -49.35 19.79
CA LYS A 185 5.04 -48.19 19.74
C LYS A 185 6.06 -48.38 18.60
N ASP A 186 6.20 -47.38 17.77
CA ASP A 186 7.21 -47.29 16.71
C ASP A 186 8.49 -46.64 17.25
N ASP A 187 9.39 -47.46 17.79
CA ASP A 187 10.64 -47.00 18.39
C ASP A 187 11.59 -46.34 17.36
N ALA A 188 11.54 -46.76 16.11
CA ALA A 188 12.34 -46.17 15.05
C ALA A 188 11.88 -44.75 14.75
N LEU A 189 10.57 -44.50 14.72
CA LEU A 189 9.97 -43.19 14.56
C LEU A 189 10.34 -42.27 15.73
N VAL A 190 10.26 -42.77 16.96
CA VAL A 190 10.64 -42.02 18.17
C VAL A 190 12.10 -41.60 18.11
N LYS A 191 13.01 -42.52 17.77
CA LYS A 191 14.46 -42.22 17.64
C LYS A 191 14.75 -41.17 16.55
N ARG A 192 14.06 -41.27 15.43
CA ARG A 192 14.18 -40.27 14.35
C ARG A 192 13.81 -38.88 14.85
N GLU A 193 12.66 -38.76 15.52
CA GLU A 193 12.19 -37.46 16.03
C GLU A 193 13.08 -36.93 17.15
N GLN A 194 13.53 -37.79 18.06
CA GLN A 194 14.50 -37.39 19.09
C GLN A 194 15.78 -36.84 18.47
N ALA A 195 16.28 -37.45 17.42
CA ALA A 195 17.46 -36.97 16.71
C ALA A 195 17.23 -35.59 16.04
N LEU A 196 16.05 -35.37 15.46
CA LEU A 196 15.68 -34.07 14.88
C LEU A 196 15.61 -33.00 15.95
N ILE A 197 14.97 -33.27 17.07
CA ILE A 197 14.77 -32.30 18.16
C ILE A 197 16.10 -31.97 18.84
N ASN A 198 16.98 -32.99 19.02
CA ASN A 198 18.31 -32.79 19.63
C ASN A 198 19.24 -31.89 18.81
N GLN A 199 18.96 -31.66 17.53
CA GLN A 199 19.64 -30.67 16.71
C GLN A 199 19.27 -29.25 17.08
N MET A 200 18.17 -29.05 17.84
CA MET A 200 17.66 -27.74 18.19
C MET A 200 18.07 -27.36 19.62
N PRO A 201 18.62 -26.15 19.83
CA PRO A 201 18.97 -25.69 21.17
C PRO A 201 17.77 -25.67 22.12
N LEU A 202 17.96 -25.98 23.39
CA LEU A 202 16.91 -25.89 24.40
C LEU A 202 16.34 -24.47 24.48
N SER A 203 17.14 -23.45 24.32
CA SER A 203 16.70 -22.06 24.27
C SER A 203 15.63 -21.79 23.22
N GLN A 204 15.76 -22.41 22.05
CA GLN A 204 14.76 -22.28 20.97
C GLN A 204 13.43 -22.94 21.36
N ARG A 205 13.48 -24.09 21.98
CA ARG A 205 12.29 -24.82 22.43
C ARG A 205 11.59 -24.09 23.60
N VAL A 206 12.37 -23.57 24.55
CA VAL A 206 11.84 -22.75 25.66
C VAL A 206 11.14 -21.52 25.13
N TYR A 207 11.78 -20.81 24.19
CA TYR A 207 11.19 -19.62 23.63
C TYR A 207 9.89 -19.89 22.87
N GLY A 208 9.85 -20.93 22.06
CA GLY A 208 8.65 -21.30 21.32
C GLY A 208 7.48 -21.67 22.24
N ARG A 209 7.77 -22.41 23.31
CA ARG A 209 6.74 -22.75 24.30
C ARG A 209 6.21 -21.54 25.06
N LEU A 210 7.11 -20.65 25.48
CA LEU A 210 6.73 -19.37 26.11
C LEU A 210 5.85 -18.54 25.20
N LYS A 211 6.27 -18.39 23.96
CA LYS A 211 5.53 -17.62 22.96
C LYS A 211 4.11 -18.12 22.77
N ARG A 212 3.93 -19.44 22.59
CA ARG A 212 2.59 -20.02 22.45
C ARG A 212 1.73 -19.93 23.69
N LEU A 213 2.34 -20.11 24.86
CA LEU A 213 1.64 -19.96 26.14
C LEU A 213 1.10 -18.54 26.30
N LEU A 214 1.94 -17.56 26.01
CA LEU A 214 1.63 -16.15 26.22
C LEU A 214 0.80 -15.52 25.08
N GLU A 215 0.88 -16.05 23.88
CA GLU A 215 0.00 -15.65 22.76
C GLU A 215 -1.48 -16.01 23.00
N ARG A 216 -1.74 -17.01 23.86
CA ARG A 216 -3.09 -17.42 24.28
C ARG A 216 -3.60 -16.68 25.50
N ASP A 217 -2.79 -15.82 26.09
CA ASP A 217 -3.17 -15.05 27.27
C ASP A 217 -4.01 -13.83 26.87
N ASP A 218 -5.32 -13.93 27.07
CA ASP A 218 -6.28 -12.85 26.75
C ASP A 218 -6.06 -11.57 27.57
N SER A 219 -5.26 -11.61 28.64
CA SER A 219 -4.88 -10.42 29.41
C SER A 219 -3.87 -9.54 28.66
N LEU A 220 -3.11 -10.11 27.74
CA LEU A 220 -2.14 -9.41 26.90
C LEU A 220 -2.83 -8.81 25.66
N LYS A 221 -3.33 -7.58 25.80
CA LYS A 221 -4.06 -6.90 24.72
C LYS A 221 -3.13 -6.50 23.58
N PRO A 222 -3.54 -6.73 22.31
CA PRO A 222 -2.80 -6.24 21.15
C PRO A 222 -2.71 -4.72 21.13
N VAL A 223 -1.61 -4.21 20.58
CA VAL A 223 -1.38 -2.77 20.38
C VAL A 223 -1.49 -2.47 18.91
N SER A 224 -2.48 -1.68 18.53
CA SER A 224 -2.75 -1.32 17.15
C SER A 224 -2.36 0.12 16.82
N LEU A 225 -2.20 0.41 15.54
CA LEU A 225 -2.02 1.77 15.06
C LEU A 225 -3.21 2.67 15.47
N ALA A 226 -4.43 2.14 15.40
CA ALA A 226 -5.63 2.84 15.83
C ALA A 226 -5.59 3.22 17.33
N LEU A 227 -5.10 2.33 18.17
CA LEU A 227 -4.94 2.59 19.60
C LEU A 227 -3.88 3.67 19.85
N MET A 228 -2.74 3.58 19.20
CA MET A 228 -1.62 4.51 19.40
C MET A 228 -1.90 5.90 18.87
N GLY A 229 -2.54 6.02 17.71
CA GLY A 229 -2.86 7.29 17.08
C GLY A 229 -4.14 7.96 17.59
N GLY A 230 -4.98 7.20 18.29
CA GLY A 230 -6.25 7.68 18.84
C GLY A 230 -7.42 7.67 17.84
N PRO A 231 -8.56 8.33 18.18
CA PRO A 231 -9.81 8.20 17.42
C PRO A 231 -9.77 8.69 15.97
N GLN A 232 -8.86 9.62 15.67
CA GLN A 232 -8.72 10.20 14.33
C GLN A 232 -7.75 9.44 13.42
N SER A 233 -7.21 8.32 13.88
CA SER A 233 -6.21 7.53 13.15
C SER A 233 -6.70 7.06 11.78
N GLU A 234 -7.96 6.63 11.66
CA GLU A 234 -8.55 6.17 10.40
C GLU A 234 -8.63 7.25 9.32
N LEU A 235 -8.70 8.51 9.74
CA LEU A 235 -8.78 9.64 8.82
C LEU A 235 -7.44 9.96 8.16
N VAL A 236 -6.33 9.56 8.76
CA VAL A 236 -4.99 9.95 8.32
C VAL A 236 -4.06 8.80 8.04
N PHE A 237 -4.25 7.63 8.67
CA PHE A 237 -3.37 6.48 8.52
C PHE A 237 -4.02 5.31 7.80
N SER A 238 -3.21 4.58 7.08
CA SER A 238 -3.51 3.27 6.53
C SER A 238 -2.25 2.40 6.56
N ARG A 239 -2.42 1.15 6.19
CA ARG A 239 -1.30 0.20 6.11
C ARG A 239 -1.02 -0.15 4.66
N LYS A 240 0.25 -0.14 4.27
CA LYS A 240 0.72 -0.50 2.91
C LYS A 240 0.30 -1.91 2.52
N SER A 241 0.28 -2.83 3.50
CA SER A 241 -0.15 -4.22 3.32
C SER A 241 -1.66 -4.38 3.06
N GLY A 242 -2.47 -3.34 3.25
CA GLY A 242 -3.92 -3.40 3.18
C GLY A 242 -4.60 -3.95 4.42
N LYS A 243 -3.86 -4.30 5.46
CA LYS A 243 -4.41 -4.73 6.75
C LYS A 243 -5.14 -3.57 7.44
N ALA A 244 -6.13 -3.90 8.28
CA ALA A 244 -6.82 -2.88 9.07
C ALA A 244 -5.86 -2.22 10.07
N ILE A 245 -6.06 -0.93 10.34
CA ILE A 245 -5.26 -0.22 11.37
C ILE A 245 -5.58 -0.67 12.78
N SER A 246 -6.68 -1.37 12.99
CA SER A 246 -7.08 -2.02 14.25
C SER A 246 -6.34 -3.35 14.50
N GLU A 247 -5.76 -3.95 13.48
CA GLU A 247 -4.93 -5.14 13.61
C GLU A 247 -3.54 -4.72 14.11
N GLY A 248 -3.12 -5.27 15.23
CA GLY A 248 -1.96 -4.76 15.96
C GLY A 248 -0.88 -5.79 16.26
N ILE A 249 0.12 -5.29 16.96
CA ILE A 249 1.20 -6.09 17.54
C ILE A 249 0.63 -6.91 18.68
N PRO A 250 0.95 -8.22 18.79
CA PRO A 250 0.54 -9.02 19.95
C PRO A 250 1.01 -8.39 21.27
N GLY A 251 0.15 -8.41 22.27
CA GLY A 251 0.47 -7.81 23.57
C GLY A 251 1.68 -8.41 24.27
N LEU A 252 2.10 -9.60 23.88
CA LEU A 252 3.36 -10.22 24.28
C LEU A 252 4.58 -9.32 23.97
N PHE A 253 4.58 -8.62 22.84
CA PHE A 253 5.68 -7.76 22.39
C PHE A 253 5.47 -6.29 22.80
N THR A 254 5.19 -6.10 24.06
CA THR A 254 5.08 -4.81 24.75
C THR A 254 5.96 -4.83 25.99
N PRO A 255 6.33 -3.68 26.57
CA PRO A 255 7.05 -3.66 27.85
C PRO A 255 6.32 -4.41 28.98
N GLU A 256 5.01 -4.26 29.03
CA GLU A 256 4.16 -4.98 29.99
C GLU A 256 4.17 -6.48 29.71
N GLY A 257 4.06 -6.88 28.44
CA GLY A 257 4.15 -8.29 28.04
C GLY A 257 5.49 -8.92 28.36
N TYR A 258 6.56 -8.16 28.20
CA TYR A 258 7.91 -8.61 28.56
C TYR A 258 8.09 -8.76 30.08
N TRP A 259 7.94 -7.65 30.82
CA TRP A 259 8.27 -7.62 32.24
C TRP A 259 7.27 -8.36 33.11
N ASN A 260 5.99 -8.28 32.80
CA ASN A 260 4.94 -8.86 33.63
C ASN A 260 4.58 -10.31 33.27
N SER A 261 4.90 -10.75 32.06
CA SER A 261 4.52 -12.09 31.59
C SER A 261 5.72 -12.91 31.13
N PHE A 262 6.47 -12.47 30.16
CA PHE A 262 7.60 -13.24 29.60
C PHE A 262 8.69 -13.47 30.65
N ASP A 263 9.18 -12.40 31.27
CA ASP A 263 10.24 -12.45 32.28
C ASP A 263 9.87 -13.33 33.48
N LYS A 264 8.61 -13.25 33.95
CA LYS A 264 8.13 -14.03 35.07
C LYS A 264 7.94 -15.52 34.79
N ASN A 265 7.73 -15.89 33.53
CA ASN A 265 7.45 -17.28 33.14
C ASN A 265 8.67 -18.03 32.59
N ILE A 266 9.75 -17.36 32.25
CA ILE A 266 10.92 -17.97 31.61
C ILE A 266 11.53 -19.11 32.45
N ALA A 267 11.72 -18.89 33.74
CA ALA A 267 12.31 -19.88 34.65
C ALA A 267 11.40 -21.11 34.82
N ALA A 268 10.09 -20.91 34.97
CA ALA A 268 9.12 -21.98 35.11
C ALA A 268 9.01 -22.84 33.83
N VAL A 269 8.97 -22.22 32.66
CA VAL A 269 8.91 -22.95 31.40
C VAL A 269 10.22 -23.69 31.13
N THR A 270 11.36 -23.07 31.40
CA THR A 270 12.67 -23.73 31.28
C THR A 270 12.74 -24.99 32.14
N LYS A 271 12.30 -24.91 33.40
CA LYS A 271 12.24 -26.05 34.31
C LYS A 271 11.27 -27.13 33.81
N SER A 272 10.06 -26.72 33.38
CA SER A 272 9.05 -27.64 32.84
C SER A 272 9.54 -28.41 31.66
N LEU A 273 10.19 -27.72 30.71
CA LEU A 273 10.78 -28.36 29.53
C LEU A 273 11.93 -29.30 29.90
N HIS A 274 12.77 -28.90 30.84
CA HIS A 274 13.85 -29.75 31.30
C HIS A 274 13.32 -31.03 31.96
N ASP A 275 12.23 -30.93 32.74
CA ASP A 275 11.57 -32.10 33.34
C ASP A 275 10.90 -32.96 32.27
N ASP A 276 10.27 -32.36 31.25
CA ASP A 276 9.66 -33.08 30.13
C ASP A 276 10.71 -33.76 29.26
N ASP A 277 11.86 -33.16 29.02
CA ASP A 277 12.94 -33.73 28.19
C ASP A 277 13.41 -35.09 28.69
N ARG A 278 13.35 -35.32 30.02
CA ARG A 278 13.74 -36.62 30.59
C ARG A 278 12.92 -37.78 30.07
N TRP A 279 11.64 -37.58 29.84
CA TRP A 279 10.76 -38.65 29.36
C TRP A 279 10.41 -38.54 27.89
N VAL A 280 10.38 -37.36 27.29
CA VAL A 280 10.12 -37.14 25.86
C VAL A 280 11.34 -37.54 25.02
N LEU A 281 12.53 -37.08 25.41
CA LEU A 281 13.77 -37.26 24.65
C LEU A 281 14.62 -38.41 25.18
N SER A 282 14.26 -39.00 26.33
CA SER A 282 14.97 -40.13 26.97
C SER A 282 16.44 -39.85 27.31
N GLU A 283 16.85 -38.60 27.43
CA GLU A 283 18.23 -38.23 27.73
C GLU A 283 18.41 -37.00 28.61
N THR A 284 19.48 -37.08 29.35
CA THR A 284 19.98 -36.12 30.32
C THR A 284 21.19 -35.40 29.77
N VAL A 285 21.17 -34.65 28.71
CA VAL A 285 22.35 -33.84 28.46
C VAL A 285 22.00 -32.50 27.93
N GLN A 286 22.19 -31.54 28.81
CA GLN A 286 22.35 -30.18 28.34
C GLN A 286 23.65 -29.63 28.88
N SER A 287 24.53 -29.30 27.99
CA SER A 287 25.79 -28.62 28.27
C SER A 287 25.63 -27.13 28.55
N GLU A 288 24.42 -26.58 28.36
CA GLU A 288 24.12 -25.16 28.53
C GLU A 288 23.75 -24.86 29.99
N THR A 289 24.35 -23.80 30.54
CA THR A 289 23.99 -23.29 31.86
C THR A 289 22.61 -22.60 31.81
N GLN A 290 21.93 -22.51 32.94
CA GLN A 290 20.67 -21.78 33.09
C GLN A 290 20.80 -20.34 32.61
N GLN A 291 21.92 -19.68 32.87
CA GLN A 291 22.20 -18.31 32.41
C GLN A 291 22.34 -18.22 30.89
N GLN A 292 23.00 -19.19 30.27
CA GLN A 292 23.12 -19.23 28.80
C GLN A 292 21.77 -19.46 28.13
N ILE A 293 20.93 -20.33 28.68
CA ILE A 293 19.59 -20.56 28.17
C ILE A 293 18.74 -19.31 28.33
N ASP A 294 18.74 -18.69 29.50
CA ASP A 294 17.99 -17.46 29.78
C ASP A 294 18.40 -16.34 28.82
N TYR A 295 19.68 -16.11 28.64
CA TYR A 295 20.20 -15.10 27.71
C TYR A 295 19.77 -15.41 26.26
N ALA A 296 19.92 -16.63 25.80
CA ALA A 296 19.56 -17.03 24.45
C ALA A 296 18.05 -16.93 24.18
N VAL A 297 17.21 -17.28 25.17
CA VAL A 297 15.76 -17.13 25.09
C VAL A 297 15.35 -15.66 24.97
N ARG A 298 15.97 -14.81 25.79
CA ARG A 298 15.74 -13.35 25.72
C ARG A 298 16.18 -12.75 24.38
N GLN A 299 17.32 -13.17 23.86
CA GLN A 299 17.78 -12.75 22.54
C GLN A 299 16.78 -13.10 21.42
N ARG A 300 16.20 -14.28 21.45
CA ARG A 300 15.17 -14.67 20.49
C ARG A 300 13.89 -13.83 20.62
N TYR A 301 13.46 -13.57 21.84
CA TYR A 301 12.34 -12.68 22.10
C TYR A 301 12.61 -11.25 21.59
N MET A 302 13.80 -10.70 21.86
CA MET A 302 14.17 -9.36 21.40
C MET A 302 14.20 -9.28 19.88
N SER A 303 14.71 -10.33 19.23
CA SER A 303 14.69 -10.41 17.76
C SER A 303 13.27 -10.40 17.19
N ASP A 304 12.35 -11.15 17.80
CA ASP A 304 10.94 -11.14 17.40
C ASP A 304 10.26 -9.81 17.71
N TYR A 305 10.58 -9.23 18.85
CA TYR A 305 10.10 -7.90 19.26
C TYR A 305 10.45 -6.84 18.22
N MET A 306 11.74 -6.77 17.85
CA MET A 306 12.22 -5.84 16.83
C MET A 306 11.55 -6.10 15.48
N ARG A 307 11.42 -7.36 15.08
CA ARG A 307 10.79 -7.74 13.81
C ARG A 307 9.30 -7.34 13.75
N GLN A 308 8.55 -7.55 14.82
CA GLN A 308 7.14 -7.18 14.90
C GLN A 308 6.95 -5.67 14.78
N TRP A 309 7.71 -4.90 15.53
CA TRP A 309 7.63 -3.44 15.52
C TRP A 309 8.19 -2.82 14.23
N ASP A 310 9.29 -3.33 13.71
CA ASP A 310 9.81 -2.90 12.40
C ASP A 310 8.78 -3.17 11.30
N GLY A 311 8.13 -4.33 11.34
CA GLY A 311 7.08 -4.66 10.39
C GLY A 311 5.92 -3.67 10.43
N LEU A 312 5.46 -3.30 11.62
CA LEU A 312 4.40 -2.28 11.75
C LEU A 312 4.89 -0.90 11.31
N LEU A 313 6.07 -0.47 11.77
CA LEU A 313 6.61 0.85 11.44
C LEU A 313 6.83 1.04 9.94
N GLN A 314 7.29 -0.01 9.24
CA GLN A 314 7.47 0.02 7.78
C GLN A 314 6.15 -0.02 7.01
N ASP A 315 5.10 -0.54 7.61
CA ASP A 315 3.79 -0.73 7.00
C ASP A 315 2.86 0.49 7.14
N ILE A 316 3.16 1.40 8.06
CA ILE A 316 2.36 2.62 8.27
C ILE A 316 2.57 3.59 7.13
N GLN A 317 1.47 4.13 6.62
CA GLN A 317 1.49 5.21 5.64
C GLN A 317 0.36 6.20 5.91
N LEU A 318 0.48 7.40 5.35
CA LEU A 318 -0.63 8.36 5.31
C LEU A 318 -1.64 7.96 4.23
N ASN A 319 -2.91 8.23 4.49
CA ASN A 319 -3.95 8.08 3.49
C ASN A 319 -3.68 8.99 2.29
N ASN A 320 -3.94 8.49 1.10
CA ASN A 320 -3.84 9.30 -0.10
C ASN A 320 -4.90 10.40 -0.09
N SER A 321 -4.48 11.60 -0.44
CA SER A 321 -5.39 12.72 -0.66
C SER A 321 -5.65 12.85 -2.15
N ALA A 322 -6.93 12.86 -2.55
CA ALA A 322 -7.31 12.93 -3.96
C ALA A 322 -7.19 14.36 -4.50
N ASP A 323 -7.38 15.35 -3.65
CA ASP A 323 -7.36 16.76 -4.02
C ASP A 323 -6.74 17.65 -2.93
N LEU A 324 -6.62 18.94 -3.24
CA LEU A 324 -6.05 19.92 -2.33
C LEU A 324 -6.85 20.06 -1.04
N SER A 325 -8.18 20.00 -1.10
CA SER A 325 -9.04 20.14 0.09
C SER A 325 -8.81 18.99 1.08
N GLN A 326 -8.68 17.76 0.60
CA GLN A 326 -8.36 16.60 1.44
C GLN A 326 -6.96 16.73 2.05
N ARG A 327 -6.00 17.23 1.27
CA ARG A 327 -4.63 17.45 1.76
C ARG A 327 -4.56 18.53 2.84
N ILE A 328 -5.30 19.60 2.69
CA ILE A 328 -5.45 20.66 3.71
C ILE A 328 -6.03 20.07 4.99
N ASN A 329 -7.08 19.24 4.88
CA ASN A 329 -7.69 18.58 6.02
C ASN A 329 -6.72 17.62 6.74
N ALA A 330 -5.97 16.81 5.98
CA ALA A 330 -4.96 15.91 6.54
C ALA A 330 -3.88 16.70 7.29
N ALA A 331 -3.35 17.78 6.70
CA ALA A 331 -2.36 18.63 7.35
C ALA A 331 -2.90 19.28 8.63
N ARG A 332 -4.14 19.72 8.63
CA ARG A 332 -4.81 20.26 9.81
C ARG A 332 -4.94 19.25 10.93
N LEU A 333 -5.37 18.01 10.61
CA LEU A 333 -5.50 16.95 11.60
C LEU A 333 -4.14 16.53 12.18
N LEU A 334 -3.11 16.47 11.34
CA LEU A 334 -1.77 16.03 11.75
C LEU A 334 -1.03 17.08 12.57
N SER A 335 -1.28 18.36 12.35
CA SER A 335 -0.62 19.48 13.07
C SER A 335 -1.43 20.04 14.24
N GLY A 336 -2.68 19.62 14.39
CA GLY A 336 -3.57 20.13 15.43
C GLY A 336 -3.23 19.62 16.85
N ASN A 337 -3.92 20.17 17.84
CA ASN A 337 -3.70 19.84 19.26
C ASN A 337 -3.95 18.36 19.59
N ASN A 338 -4.81 17.69 18.85
CA ASN A 338 -5.10 16.25 18.98
C ASN A 338 -4.46 15.43 17.85
N SER A 339 -3.29 15.83 17.39
CA SER A 339 -2.58 15.18 16.29
C SER A 339 -2.46 13.65 16.52
N PRO A 340 -3.01 12.82 15.63
CA PRO A 340 -2.81 11.37 15.68
C PRO A 340 -1.34 10.99 15.53
N LEU A 341 -0.59 11.78 14.78
CA LEU A 341 0.84 11.56 14.56
C LEU A 341 1.65 11.82 15.82
N ARG A 342 1.33 12.88 16.57
CA ARG A 342 1.96 13.17 17.85
C ARG A 342 1.67 12.08 18.88
N LYS A 343 0.42 11.66 18.96
CA LYS A 343 0.01 10.54 19.84
C LYS A 343 0.73 9.25 19.45
N LEU A 344 0.86 8.97 18.17
CA LEU A 344 1.58 7.81 17.67
C LEU A 344 3.04 7.83 18.11
N VAL A 345 3.74 8.93 17.94
CA VAL A 345 5.16 9.07 18.33
C VAL A 345 5.35 8.90 19.84
N ILE A 346 4.48 9.50 20.64
CA ILE A 346 4.55 9.36 22.11
C ILE A 346 4.30 7.92 22.53
N ASN A 347 3.28 7.27 21.99
CA ASN A 347 2.95 5.89 22.32
C ASN A 347 4.01 4.91 21.81
N LEU A 348 4.57 5.14 20.63
CA LEU A 348 5.71 4.36 20.14
C LEU A 348 6.91 4.45 21.09
N SER A 349 7.19 5.62 21.64
CA SER A 349 8.25 5.78 22.63
C SER A 349 8.02 4.92 23.87
N HIS A 350 6.78 4.76 24.32
CA HIS A 350 6.45 3.86 25.43
C HIS A 350 6.74 2.40 25.08
N TYR A 351 6.32 1.94 23.90
CA TYR A 351 6.44 0.53 23.50
C TYR A 351 7.84 0.14 23.01
N LEU A 352 8.66 1.07 22.58
CA LEU A 352 9.96 0.81 21.96
C LEU A 352 11.16 1.01 22.91
N VAL A 353 10.92 1.32 24.18
CA VAL A 353 11.92 1.39 25.24
C VAL A 353 11.71 0.24 26.21
N LEU A 354 12.63 -0.71 26.27
CA LEU A 354 12.48 -1.96 27.00
C LEU A 354 13.49 -2.12 28.15
N ASP A 355 14.56 -1.33 28.20
CA ASP A 355 15.63 -1.42 29.19
C ASP A 355 15.25 -0.89 30.59
N LYS A 356 14.03 -0.36 30.73
CA LYS A 356 13.47 0.08 32.03
C LYS A 356 12.33 -0.84 32.40
N ALA A 357 12.34 -1.34 33.63
CA ALA A 357 11.19 -2.06 34.16
C ALA A 357 9.92 -1.20 34.05
N ALA A 358 8.83 -1.78 33.53
CA ALA A 358 7.54 -1.11 33.54
C ALA A 358 7.20 -0.68 34.96
N PRO A 359 6.73 0.56 35.20
CA PRO A 359 6.29 0.94 36.53
C PRO A 359 5.16 0.01 36.92
N GLU A 360 5.30 -0.64 38.11
CA GLU A 360 4.24 -1.46 38.68
C GLU A 360 2.99 -0.58 38.81
N ALA A 361 1.93 -0.95 38.13
CA ALA A 361 0.63 -0.31 38.29
C ALA A 361 0.12 -0.56 39.73
N GLY A 362 0.30 0.43 40.59
CA GLY A 362 -0.40 0.58 41.85
C GLY A 362 0.03 -0.36 42.97
N LYS A 363 1.06 0.03 43.72
CA LYS A 363 1.11 -0.06 45.18
C LYS A 363 1.93 1.09 45.73
N GLU A 364 1.28 2.13 46.15
CA GLU A 364 1.75 2.92 47.26
C GLU A 364 1.64 2.03 48.51
N GLU A 365 2.75 1.51 48.96
CA GLU A 365 2.95 1.23 50.34
C GLU A 365 4.37 1.58 50.77
N ALA A 366 4.39 2.43 51.75
CA ALA A 366 5.52 3.05 52.38
C ALA A 366 6.59 2.06 52.84
N SER A 367 7.81 2.45 52.58
CA SER A 367 9.03 2.28 53.36
C SER A 367 8.99 1.29 54.53
N LYS A 368 9.72 0.19 54.36
CA LYS A 368 10.62 -0.30 55.40
C LYS A 368 11.94 -0.66 54.71
N GLU A 369 12.89 0.21 54.89
CA GLU A 369 14.29 -0.07 54.64
C GLU A 369 14.69 -1.30 55.42
N SER A 370 14.94 -2.40 54.76
CA SER A 370 15.75 -3.48 55.31
C SER A 370 17.11 -3.45 54.63
N ALA A 371 18.17 -3.64 55.40
CA ALA A 371 19.57 -3.64 54.95
C ALA A 371 19.90 -4.65 53.84
N SER A 372 18.92 -5.46 53.38
CA SER A 372 19.05 -6.37 52.24
C SER A 372 18.89 -5.66 50.89
N SER A 373 18.14 -4.56 50.86
CA SER A 373 17.91 -3.82 49.59
C SER A 373 19.15 -3.05 49.13
N THR A 374 20.01 -2.64 50.08
CA THR A 374 21.28 -1.96 49.79
C THR A 374 22.35 -2.92 49.27
N LEU A 375 22.31 -4.17 49.73
CA LEU A 375 23.22 -5.23 49.25
C LEU A 375 22.81 -5.72 47.86
N ASP A 376 21.49 -5.86 47.61
CA ASP A 376 20.98 -6.20 46.26
C ASP A 376 21.23 -5.07 45.24
N ALA A 377 21.04 -3.82 45.66
CA ALA A 377 21.36 -2.65 44.81
C ALA A 377 22.89 -2.55 44.52
N LEU A 378 23.73 -2.87 45.51
CA LEU A 378 25.19 -2.95 45.36
C LEU A 378 25.61 -4.16 44.47
N PHE A 379 24.89 -5.30 44.57
CA PHE A 379 25.12 -6.46 43.72
C PHE A 379 24.74 -6.19 42.30
N HIS A 380 23.60 -5.53 42.08
CA HIS A 380 23.16 -5.11 40.74
C HIS A 380 24.04 -4.00 40.17
N ALA A 381 24.49 -3.05 40.98
CA ALA A 381 25.45 -2.03 40.57
C ALA A 381 26.84 -2.62 40.24
N ARG A 382 27.24 -3.67 40.97
CA ARG A 382 28.53 -4.36 40.73
C ARG A 382 28.44 -5.30 39.51
N GLN A 383 27.26 -5.93 39.25
CA GLN A 383 26.98 -6.64 38.02
C GLN A 383 26.90 -5.69 36.82
N ALA A 384 26.30 -4.52 36.99
CA ALA A 384 26.28 -3.49 35.95
C ALA A 384 27.66 -2.92 35.66
N ALA A 385 28.52 -2.74 36.69
CA ALA A 385 29.88 -2.27 36.52
C ALA A 385 30.82 -3.33 35.92
N THR A 386 30.60 -4.63 36.21
CA THR A 386 31.30 -5.74 35.57
C THR A 386 30.80 -6.03 34.15
N ALA A 387 29.52 -5.76 33.87
CA ALA A 387 28.96 -5.83 32.53
C ALA A 387 29.45 -4.64 31.66
N ALA A 388 29.69 -3.46 32.26
CA ALA A 388 30.24 -2.30 31.56
C ALA A 388 31.71 -2.46 31.16
N SER A 389 32.44 -3.37 31.80
CA SER A 389 33.80 -3.72 31.43
C SER A 389 33.93 -4.79 30.34
N GLN A 390 32.81 -5.46 30.02
CA GLN A 390 32.62 -6.28 28.82
C GLN A 390 31.53 -5.64 27.99
N GLN A 391 31.86 -5.07 26.85
CA GLN A 391 31.01 -4.37 25.90
C GLN A 391 29.81 -5.22 25.36
N GLN A 392 29.09 -5.90 26.20
CA GLN A 392 27.87 -6.62 25.81
C GLN A 392 26.66 -5.84 26.29
N GLN A 393 25.94 -5.24 25.34
CA GLN A 393 24.60 -4.71 25.58
C GLN A 393 23.72 -5.82 26.17
N THR A 394 22.89 -5.48 27.19
CA THR A 394 21.83 -6.39 27.62
C THR A 394 20.84 -6.62 26.48
N PRO A 395 20.13 -7.76 26.46
CA PRO A 395 19.09 -7.98 25.45
C PRO A 395 18.08 -6.83 25.38
N GLU A 396 17.63 -6.30 26.50
CA GLU A 396 16.68 -5.19 26.59
C GLU A 396 17.23 -3.90 25.98
N GLN A 397 18.50 -3.59 26.23
CA GLN A 397 19.17 -2.42 25.64
C GLN A 397 19.28 -2.51 24.12
N SER A 398 19.35 -3.72 23.56
CA SER A 398 19.40 -3.90 22.12
C SER A 398 18.12 -3.40 21.44
N VAL A 399 16.96 -3.62 22.03
CA VAL A 399 15.67 -3.11 21.50
C VAL A 399 15.61 -1.59 21.61
N THR A 400 15.94 -1.04 22.77
CA THR A 400 15.95 0.41 23.00
C THR A 400 16.89 1.13 22.04
N ALA A 401 18.09 0.58 21.83
CA ALA A 401 19.08 1.14 20.90
C ALA A 401 18.60 1.05 19.43
N HIS A 402 17.97 -0.06 19.06
CA HIS A 402 17.45 -0.26 17.70
C HIS A 402 16.41 0.79 17.32
N PHE A 403 15.52 1.14 18.25
CA PHE A 403 14.45 2.10 18.03
C PHE A 403 14.75 3.52 18.52
N ALA A 404 15.95 3.79 18.97
CA ALA A 404 16.37 5.11 19.46
C ALA A 404 16.04 6.27 18.50
N PRO A 405 16.21 6.15 17.17
CA PRO A 405 15.85 7.22 16.25
C PRO A 405 14.38 7.63 16.33
N VAL A 406 13.47 6.70 16.64
CA VAL A 406 12.05 6.97 16.81
C VAL A 406 11.75 7.50 18.21
N THR A 407 12.29 6.86 19.24
CA THR A 407 11.99 7.20 20.64
C THR A 407 12.56 8.56 21.06
N GLU A 408 13.68 8.97 20.47
CA GLU A 408 14.26 10.30 20.69
C GLU A 408 13.34 11.44 20.24
N LEU A 409 12.47 11.21 19.27
CA LEU A 409 11.49 12.20 18.82
C LEU A 409 10.44 12.55 19.89
N ALA A 410 10.17 11.63 20.80
CA ALA A 410 9.24 11.84 21.92
C ALA A 410 9.92 12.40 23.17
N GLN A 411 11.24 12.63 23.16
CA GLN A 411 11.95 13.20 24.30
C GLN A 411 11.53 14.65 24.55
N PRO A 412 11.21 15.04 25.79
CA PRO A 412 11.00 16.43 26.14
C PRO A 412 12.24 17.27 25.87
N LEU A 413 12.06 18.46 25.30
CA LEU A 413 13.15 19.42 25.07
C LEU A 413 13.72 19.95 26.38
N GLU A 414 12.88 20.08 27.40
CA GLU A 414 13.25 20.48 28.74
C GLU A 414 12.80 19.42 29.74
N LYS A 415 13.61 19.19 30.78
CA LYS A 415 13.28 18.23 31.81
C LYS A 415 11.93 18.52 32.48
N GLY A 416 10.95 17.62 32.33
CA GLY A 416 9.60 17.81 32.83
C GLY A 416 8.69 18.68 31.96
N GLY A 417 9.18 19.15 30.81
CA GLY A 417 8.41 19.93 29.83
C GLY A 417 7.40 19.10 29.06
N LYS A 418 6.38 19.77 28.53
CA LYS A 418 5.35 19.14 27.66
C LYS A 418 5.72 19.13 26.17
N THR A 419 6.64 19.98 25.76
CA THR A 419 7.11 20.08 24.38
C THR A 419 8.14 18.98 24.12
N ILE A 420 7.92 18.23 23.06
CA ILE A 420 8.80 17.12 22.63
C ILE A 420 9.58 17.53 21.36
N ALA A 421 10.66 16.84 21.07
CA ALA A 421 11.48 17.09 19.88
C ALA A 421 10.67 17.00 18.59
N PHE A 422 9.70 16.09 18.51
CA PHE A 422 8.84 15.94 17.33
C PHE A 422 7.92 17.15 17.06
N ASP A 423 7.67 17.98 18.05
CA ASP A 423 6.80 19.16 17.88
C ASP A 423 7.32 20.16 16.84
N ASP A 424 8.63 20.25 16.65
CA ASP A 424 9.22 21.07 15.57
C ASP A 424 8.80 20.59 14.18
N PHE A 425 8.68 19.28 13.99
CA PHE A 425 8.19 18.70 12.73
C PHE A 425 6.69 18.95 12.55
N LEU A 426 5.92 18.91 13.62
CA LEU A 426 4.49 19.25 13.59
C LEU A 426 4.26 20.73 13.27
N HIS A 427 5.11 21.63 13.73
CA HIS A 427 5.07 23.05 13.33
C HIS A 427 5.25 23.23 11.83
N GLN A 428 6.10 22.42 11.22
CA GLN A 428 6.29 22.47 9.77
C GLN A 428 5.09 21.94 9.00
N ILE A 429 4.36 20.95 9.54
CA ILE A 429 3.06 20.53 8.98
C ILE A 429 2.02 21.64 9.13
N ASP A 430 2.02 22.36 10.24
CA ASP A 430 1.15 23.53 10.42
C ASP A 430 1.47 24.65 9.42
N ASP A 431 2.75 24.91 9.17
CA ASP A 431 3.18 25.84 8.13
C ASP A 431 2.72 25.39 6.74
N LEU A 432 2.79 24.07 6.46
CA LEU A 432 2.24 23.49 5.24
C LEU A 432 0.73 23.68 5.15
N TYR A 433 0.01 23.45 6.22
CA TYR A 433 -1.44 23.68 6.28
C TYR A 433 -1.80 25.13 5.93
N ARG A 434 -1.11 26.09 6.53
CA ARG A 434 -1.32 27.52 6.24
C ARG A 434 -0.98 27.87 4.80
N TYR A 435 0.11 27.33 4.30
CA TYR A 435 0.52 27.52 2.91
C TYR A 435 -0.52 26.97 1.93
N LEU A 436 -0.98 25.72 2.12
CA LEU A 436 -1.98 25.10 1.26
C LEU A 436 -3.33 25.83 1.31
N THR A 437 -3.72 26.34 2.47
CA THR A 437 -4.91 27.19 2.61
C THR A 437 -4.75 28.47 1.80
N ALA A 438 -3.59 29.11 1.85
CA ALA A 438 -3.29 30.30 1.05
C ALA A 438 -3.28 29.99 -0.46
N VAL A 439 -2.79 28.82 -0.87
CA VAL A 439 -2.86 28.35 -2.27
C VAL A 439 -4.31 28.21 -2.72
N GLN A 440 -5.15 27.61 -1.89
CA GLN A 440 -6.58 27.44 -2.21
C GLN A 440 -7.29 28.80 -2.32
N ASP A 441 -7.04 29.72 -1.40
CA ASP A 441 -7.62 31.06 -1.41
C ASP A 441 -7.15 31.87 -2.63
N ALA A 442 -5.87 31.77 -2.98
CA ALA A 442 -5.33 32.40 -4.18
C ALA A 442 -5.98 31.87 -5.45
N ALA A 443 -6.15 30.54 -5.55
CA ALA A 443 -6.82 29.90 -6.70
C ALA A 443 -8.29 30.34 -6.82
N ASN A 444 -9.00 30.45 -5.70
CA ASN A 444 -10.40 30.92 -5.67
C ASN A 444 -10.53 32.39 -6.07
N SER A 445 -9.49 33.19 -5.83
CA SER A 445 -9.42 34.62 -6.16
C SER A 445 -8.77 34.92 -7.51
N GLY A 446 -8.32 33.86 -8.24
CA GLY A 446 -7.59 34.02 -9.49
C GLY A 446 -6.18 34.60 -9.34
N MET A 447 -5.65 34.61 -8.14
CA MET A 447 -4.32 35.13 -7.82
C MET A 447 -3.25 34.04 -8.00
N PRO A 448 -1.98 34.39 -8.31
CA PRO A 448 -0.91 33.41 -8.34
C PRO A 448 -0.68 32.82 -6.93
N PRO A 449 -0.25 31.53 -6.86
CA PRO A 449 0.01 30.91 -5.57
C PRO A 449 1.19 31.57 -4.85
N PRO A 450 1.23 31.54 -3.51
CA PRO A 450 2.38 32.01 -2.75
C PRO A 450 3.61 31.14 -3.01
N THR A 451 4.80 31.60 -2.60
CA THR A 451 6.06 30.86 -2.75
C THR A 451 6.05 29.59 -1.93
N GLY A 452 6.59 28.49 -2.49
CA GLY A 452 6.56 27.13 -1.91
C GLY A 452 7.61 26.85 -0.81
N GLU A 453 8.01 27.82 -0.03
CA GLU A 453 9.04 27.64 1.02
C GLU A 453 8.65 26.61 2.09
N ALA A 454 7.37 26.57 2.46
CA ALA A 454 6.88 25.60 3.44
C ALA A 454 7.06 24.15 2.96
N ILE A 455 6.85 23.89 1.68
CA ILE A 455 7.06 22.58 1.06
C ILE A 455 8.56 22.20 1.11
N SER A 456 9.44 23.12 0.72
CA SER A 456 10.89 22.87 0.70
C SER A 456 11.43 22.61 2.10
N ARG A 457 10.96 23.36 3.11
CA ARG A 457 11.33 23.14 4.52
C ARG A 457 10.86 21.79 5.03
N LEU A 458 9.63 21.41 4.71
CA LEU A 458 9.10 20.10 5.09
C LEU A 458 9.89 18.96 4.46
N GLN A 459 10.24 19.06 3.19
CA GLN A 459 11.06 18.06 2.51
C GLN A 459 12.47 17.95 3.11
N ALA A 460 13.10 19.07 3.39
CA ALA A 460 14.43 19.09 4.03
C ALA A 460 14.39 18.46 5.43
N SER A 461 13.33 18.72 6.19
CA SER A 461 13.14 18.14 7.52
C SER A 461 12.86 16.65 7.48
N ALA A 462 12.17 16.16 6.45
CA ALA A 462 11.90 14.74 6.25
C ALA A 462 13.18 13.91 6.27
N GLY A 463 14.28 14.44 5.73
CA GLY A 463 15.58 13.76 5.71
C GLY A 463 16.17 13.49 7.10
N ARG A 464 15.70 14.17 8.14
CA ARG A 464 16.12 13.96 9.54
C ARG A 464 15.24 12.96 10.28
N LEU A 465 14.17 12.49 9.69
CA LEU A 465 13.24 11.54 10.29
C LEU A 465 13.61 10.10 9.92
N PRO A 466 13.37 9.14 10.82
CA PRO A 466 13.62 7.74 10.53
C PRO A 466 12.49 7.09 9.75
N GLY A 467 12.84 6.13 8.90
CA GLY A 467 11.95 5.15 8.30
C GLY A 467 10.66 5.71 7.70
N SER A 468 9.53 5.20 8.17
CA SER A 468 8.20 5.56 7.66
C SER A 468 7.80 7.01 7.92
N LEU A 469 8.30 7.64 8.99
CA LEU A 469 8.07 9.06 9.24
C LEU A 469 8.71 9.92 8.14
N GLN A 470 9.90 9.59 7.71
CA GLN A 470 10.54 10.23 6.56
C GLN A 470 9.70 10.09 5.31
N THR A 471 9.21 8.90 5.04
CA THR A 471 8.32 8.62 3.88
C THR A 471 7.02 9.41 3.96
N MET A 472 6.40 9.49 5.13
CA MET A 472 5.17 10.27 5.35
C MET A 472 5.38 11.75 5.06
N PHE A 473 6.43 12.35 5.60
CA PHE A 473 6.73 13.77 5.41
C PHE A 473 7.12 14.06 3.96
N THR A 474 7.92 13.19 3.35
CA THR A 474 8.26 13.30 1.94
C THR A 474 7.02 13.22 1.06
N SER A 475 6.10 12.29 1.33
CA SER A 475 4.87 12.15 0.56
C SER A 475 3.94 13.35 0.73
N MET A 476 3.87 13.95 1.92
CA MET A 476 3.14 15.20 2.13
C MET A 476 3.73 16.35 1.32
N ALA A 477 5.04 16.49 1.33
CA ALA A 477 5.72 17.55 0.58
C ALA A 477 5.54 17.37 -0.93
N VAL A 478 5.75 16.16 -1.44
CA VAL A 478 5.56 15.82 -2.86
C VAL A 478 4.11 16.03 -3.28
N GLY A 479 3.15 15.54 -2.50
CA GLY A 479 1.75 15.72 -2.78
C GLY A 479 1.31 17.18 -2.76
N ALA A 480 1.80 17.96 -1.82
CA ALA A 480 1.55 19.39 -1.76
C ALA A 480 2.13 20.13 -2.97
N SER A 481 3.34 19.77 -3.37
CA SER A 481 3.97 20.30 -4.58
C SER A 481 3.15 19.97 -5.83
N SER A 482 2.72 18.74 -5.98
CA SER A 482 1.89 18.31 -7.11
C SER A 482 0.55 19.01 -7.16
N ASP A 483 -0.13 19.17 -6.01
CA ASP A 483 -1.42 19.87 -5.94
C ASP A 483 -1.28 21.35 -6.25
N THR A 484 -0.22 21.98 -5.76
CA THR A 484 0.09 23.38 -6.04
C THR A 484 0.39 23.58 -7.53
N GLN A 485 1.22 22.71 -8.11
CA GLN A 485 1.52 22.77 -9.54
C GLN A 485 0.26 22.53 -10.39
N ARG A 486 -0.60 21.61 -10.01
CA ARG A 486 -1.86 21.34 -10.70
C ARG A 486 -2.79 22.55 -10.66
N ARG A 487 -2.92 23.16 -9.49
CA ARG A 487 -3.72 24.38 -9.33
C ARG A 487 -3.14 25.55 -10.13
N ASP A 488 -1.84 25.72 -10.10
CA ASP A 488 -1.17 26.74 -10.89
C ASP A 488 -1.37 26.50 -12.40
N LEU A 489 -1.24 25.27 -12.86
CA LEU A 489 -1.49 24.88 -14.25
C LEU A 489 -2.95 25.17 -14.66
N ASP A 490 -3.92 24.81 -13.83
CA ASP A 490 -5.34 25.09 -14.09
C ASP A 490 -5.62 26.60 -14.16
N ASN A 491 -5.01 27.37 -13.27
CA ASN A 491 -5.08 28.83 -13.31
C ASN A 491 -4.45 29.41 -14.58
N ILE A 492 -3.28 28.91 -14.92
CA ILE A 492 -2.58 29.28 -16.19
C ILE A 492 -3.47 28.96 -17.40
N ARG A 493 -4.08 27.79 -17.45
CA ARG A 493 -5.00 27.41 -18.54
C ARG A 493 -6.19 28.38 -18.64
N LYS A 494 -6.80 28.74 -17.52
CA LYS A 494 -7.91 29.71 -17.49
C LYS A 494 -7.47 31.08 -17.97
N ARG A 495 -6.32 31.54 -17.53
CA ARG A 495 -5.77 32.84 -17.95
C ARG A 495 -5.38 32.83 -19.42
N ILE A 496 -4.75 31.76 -19.91
CA ILE A 496 -4.45 31.60 -21.34
C ILE A 496 -5.73 31.71 -22.17
N ASN A 497 -6.78 31.02 -21.75
CA ASN A 497 -8.05 31.02 -22.48
C ASN A 497 -8.66 32.44 -22.58
N VAL A 498 -8.57 33.22 -21.52
CA VAL A 498 -9.13 34.59 -21.48
C VAL A 498 -8.19 35.61 -22.15
N GLU A 499 -6.91 35.61 -21.80
CA GLU A 499 -5.96 36.62 -22.22
C GLU A 499 -5.43 36.44 -23.65
N VAL A 500 -5.33 35.19 -24.07
CA VAL A 500 -4.72 34.81 -25.36
C VAL A 500 -5.67 34.03 -26.28
N GLY A 501 -6.31 32.97 -25.74
CA GLY A 501 -7.12 32.04 -26.53
C GLY A 501 -8.35 32.72 -27.17
N SER A 502 -8.96 33.64 -26.49
CA SER A 502 -10.13 34.37 -26.97
C SER A 502 -9.82 35.15 -28.26
N PHE A 503 -8.78 35.94 -28.21
CA PHE A 503 -8.30 36.67 -29.41
C PHE A 503 -7.82 35.71 -30.52
N CYS A 504 -7.08 34.66 -30.14
CA CYS A 504 -6.60 33.66 -31.09
C CYS A 504 -7.74 33.01 -31.89
N ARG A 505 -8.79 32.57 -31.20
CA ARG A 505 -9.95 31.97 -31.86
C ARG A 505 -10.71 32.94 -32.77
N GLN A 506 -10.73 34.21 -32.39
CA GLN A 506 -11.43 35.22 -33.15
C GLN A 506 -10.68 35.69 -34.39
N ALA A 507 -9.35 35.86 -34.29
CA ALA A 507 -8.56 36.54 -35.31
C ALA A 507 -7.51 35.66 -36.04
N ILE A 508 -7.15 34.52 -35.44
CA ILE A 508 -6.01 33.70 -35.91
C ILE A 508 -6.45 32.31 -36.36
N ALA A 509 -7.32 31.65 -35.62
CA ALA A 509 -7.71 30.28 -35.86
C ALA A 509 -8.33 30.05 -37.23
N GLY A 510 -7.88 29.01 -37.94
CA GLY A 510 -8.41 28.63 -39.22
C GLY A 510 -8.17 29.63 -40.34
N ARG A 511 -7.21 30.53 -40.18
CA ARG A 511 -6.86 31.57 -41.18
C ARG A 511 -5.49 31.36 -41.79
N TYR A 512 -5.36 31.71 -43.05
CA TYR A 512 -4.08 31.69 -43.77
C TYR A 512 -3.11 32.77 -43.20
N PRO A 513 -1.82 32.58 -43.07
CA PRO A 513 -1.00 31.45 -43.54
C PRO A 513 -0.88 30.30 -42.54
N LEU A 514 -1.51 30.36 -41.38
CA LEU A 514 -1.42 29.33 -40.36
C LEU A 514 -2.29 28.09 -40.67
N SER A 515 -3.30 28.28 -41.51
CA SER A 515 -4.08 27.20 -42.15
C SER A 515 -3.95 27.33 -43.64
N HIS A 516 -3.21 26.43 -44.31
CA HIS A 516 -2.89 26.51 -45.73
C HIS A 516 -4.10 26.43 -46.67
N SER A 517 -5.16 25.76 -46.24
CA SER A 517 -6.39 25.61 -47.04
C SER A 517 -7.40 26.74 -46.85
N ALA A 518 -7.14 27.66 -45.93
CA ALA A 518 -8.09 28.70 -45.57
C ALA A 518 -8.14 29.82 -46.62
N ARG A 519 -9.36 30.29 -46.88
CA ARG A 519 -9.58 31.49 -47.73
C ARG A 519 -9.42 32.78 -46.93
N ALA A 520 -9.89 32.79 -45.69
CA ALA A 520 -9.72 33.91 -44.80
C ALA A 520 -8.25 34.05 -44.39
N GLU A 521 -7.78 35.25 -44.27
CA GLU A 521 -6.39 35.56 -43.89
C GLU A 521 -6.32 36.23 -42.50
N VAL A 522 -5.21 35.97 -41.83
CA VAL A 522 -4.82 36.75 -40.65
C VAL A 522 -4.33 38.13 -41.16
N THR A 523 -4.83 39.19 -40.60
CA THR A 523 -4.27 40.52 -40.93
C THR A 523 -2.87 40.68 -40.35
N PRO A 524 -1.96 41.41 -40.99
CA PRO A 524 -0.63 41.68 -40.45
C PRO A 524 -0.67 42.29 -39.04
N ASP A 525 -1.62 43.17 -38.74
CA ASP A 525 -1.79 43.76 -37.42
C ASP A 525 -2.20 42.73 -36.38
N ASP A 526 -3.11 41.83 -36.72
CA ASP A 526 -3.54 40.72 -35.83
C ASP A 526 -2.41 39.73 -35.61
N LEU A 527 -1.62 39.43 -36.63
CA LEU A 527 -0.44 38.56 -36.48
C LEU A 527 0.58 39.21 -35.52
N ALA A 528 0.82 40.50 -35.65
CA ALA A 528 1.72 41.24 -34.76
C ALA A 528 1.17 41.31 -33.35
N ARG A 529 -0.14 41.52 -33.16
CA ARG A 529 -0.79 41.53 -31.86
C ARG A 529 -0.65 40.16 -31.16
N MET A 530 -0.69 39.09 -31.91
CA MET A 530 -0.58 37.75 -31.35
C MET A 530 0.88 37.33 -31.13
N PHE A 531 1.76 37.56 -32.09
CA PHE A 531 3.08 36.92 -32.16
C PHE A 531 4.29 37.87 -32.10
N ALA A 532 4.11 39.18 -32.13
CA ALA A 532 5.25 40.09 -32.09
C ALA A 532 6.15 39.90 -30.85
N PRO A 533 7.49 40.02 -31.03
CA PRO A 533 8.40 39.94 -29.91
C PRO A 533 8.10 41.00 -28.83
N GLY A 534 8.05 40.59 -27.59
CA GLY A 534 7.86 41.48 -26.44
C GLY A 534 6.44 41.95 -26.25
N SER A 535 5.79 42.53 -27.24
CA SER A 535 4.46 43.11 -27.17
C SER A 535 3.31 42.19 -27.56
N GLY A 536 3.60 41.09 -28.28
CA GLY A 536 2.60 40.12 -28.69
C GLY A 536 2.00 39.38 -27.48
N LEU A 537 0.72 38.97 -27.63
CA LEU A 537 0.01 38.28 -26.57
C LEU A 537 0.71 36.98 -26.13
N MET A 538 1.23 36.21 -27.09
CA MET A 538 1.94 34.97 -26.76
C MET A 538 3.25 35.24 -26.01
N ASP A 539 4.07 36.14 -26.52
CA ASP A 539 5.37 36.43 -25.94
C ASP A 539 5.26 37.13 -24.58
N SER A 540 4.36 38.08 -24.46
CA SER A 540 4.15 38.76 -23.16
C SER A 540 3.57 37.83 -22.11
N PHE A 541 2.61 36.98 -22.47
CA PHE A 541 2.07 36.01 -21.53
C PHE A 541 3.14 35.01 -21.07
N PHE A 542 3.94 34.49 -21.99
CA PHE A 542 5.03 33.59 -21.66
C PHE A 542 6.05 34.24 -20.74
N ARG A 543 6.52 35.43 -21.08
CA ARG A 543 7.49 36.18 -20.26
C ARG A 543 6.96 36.46 -18.85
N ASP A 544 5.71 36.90 -18.75
CA ASP A 544 5.15 37.36 -17.48
C ASP A 544 4.69 36.18 -16.58
N ASN A 545 4.36 35.02 -17.15
CA ASN A 545 3.72 33.94 -16.41
C ASN A 545 4.44 32.58 -16.51
N LEU A 546 5.23 32.32 -17.52
CA LEU A 546 5.76 30.99 -17.83
C LEU A 546 7.29 30.92 -17.88
N ALA A 547 7.99 32.01 -18.15
CA ALA A 547 9.43 31.99 -18.45
C ALA A 547 10.28 31.37 -17.33
N ASN A 548 9.91 31.57 -16.08
CA ASN A 548 10.60 31.03 -14.90
C ASN A 548 10.12 29.63 -14.48
N LYS A 549 9.10 29.11 -15.15
CA LYS A 549 8.47 27.82 -14.82
C LYS A 549 8.70 26.76 -15.87
N VAL A 550 9.26 27.13 -17.04
CA VAL A 550 9.36 26.28 -18.22
C VAL A 550 10.81 26.06 -18.61
N ASP A 551 11.17 24.82 -18.87
CA ASP A 551 12.42 24.43 -19.51
C ASP A 551 12.25 24.46 -21.02
N THR A 552 12.87 25.45 -21.65
CA THR A 552 12.87 25.65 -23.12
C THR A 552 14.08 25.03 -23.82
N THR A 553 14.98 24.38 -23.08
CA THR A 553 16.22 23.78 -23.61
C THR A 553 15.97 22.42 -24.28
N GLN A 554 14.84 21.79 -23.98
CA GLN A 554 14.45 20.49 -24.51
C GLN A 554 13.78 20.62 -25.90
N ALA A 555 13.80 19.55 -26.67
CA ALA A 555 13.13 19.48 -27.98
C ALA A 555 11.63 19.77 -27.91
N SER A 556 10.97 19.29 -26.86
CA SER A 556 9.62 19.71 -26.45
C SER A 556 9.70 20.49 -25.16
N TRP A 557 9.11 21.67 -25.14
CA TRP A 557 9.06 22.47 -23.91
C TRP A 557 8.25 21.78 -22.85
N ARG A 558 8.74 21.84 -21.62
CA ARG A 558 8.07 21.23 -20.47
C ARG A 558 8.19 22.14 -19.26
N PHE A 559 7.24 22.02 -18.35
CA PHE A 559 7.35 22.67 -17.06
C PHE A 559 8.53 22.10 -16.26
N MET A 560 9.13 22.94 -15.42
CA MET A 560 10.15 22.49 -14.48
C MET A 560 9.61 21.36 -13.62
N PRO A 561 10.42 20.32 -13.35
CA PRO A 561 9.97 19.22 -12.49
C PRO A 561 9.68 19.71 -11.07
N GLY A 562 8.76 19.01 -10.39
CA GLY A 562 8.51 19.19 -8.97
C GLY A 562 9.67 18.71 -8.10
N ILE A 563 9.49 18.76 -6.80
CA ILE A 563 10.50 18.33 -5.82
C ILE A 563 10.83 16.83 -5.90
N ASP A 564 9.96 16.02 -6.49
CA ASP A 564 10.16 14.59 -6.76
C ASP A 564 10.87 14.31 -8.09
N GLY A 565 11.27 15.34 -8.82
CA GLY A 565 11.89 15.25 -10.14
C GLY A 565 10.92 14.89 -11.26
N LYS A 566 9.63 14.82 -11.02
CA LYS A 566 8.58 14.49 -12.00
C LYS A 566 7.87 15.73 -12.50
N THR A 567 7.51 15.71 -13.78
CA THR A 567 6.70 16.75 -14.42
C THR A 567 5.21 16.39 -14.33
N LEU A 568 4.34 17.41 -14.25
CA LEU A 568 2.90 17.20 -14.29
C LEU A 568 2.45 16.66 -15.65
N PRO A 569 1.57 15.65 -15.70
CA PRO A 569 0.92 15.21 -16.92
C PRO A 569 0.08 16.35 -17.54
N GLY A 570 0.12 16.47 -18.86
CA GLY A 570 -0.67 17.46 -19.61
C GLY A 570 -0.06 18.85 -19.69
N GLY A 571 1.07 19.10 -19.05
CA GLY A 571 1.78 20.40 -19.16
C GLY A 571 2.32 20.67 -20.55
N GLU A 572 2.75 19.67 -21.28
CA GLU A 572 3.29 19.79 -22.64
C GLU A 572 2.23 20.33 -23.62
N SER A 573 0.99 19.93 -23.48
CA SER A 573 -0.11 20.40 -24.33
C SER A 573 -0.39 21.89 -24.16
N VAL A 574 -0.17 22.42 -22.97
CA VAL A 574 -0.31 23.86 -22.66
C VAL A 574 0.83 24.65 -23.31
N LEU A 575 2.04 24.10 -23.33
CA LEU A 575 3.24 24.78 -23.80
C LEU A 575 3.44 24.69 -25.32
N ARG A 576 2.83 23.70 -25.97
CA ARG A 576 2.98 23.48 -27.42
C ARG A 576 2.61 24.71 -28.26
N PRO A 577 1.50 25.42 -28.04
CA PRO A 577 1.18 26.64 -28.74
C PRO A 577 2.25 27.72 -28.58
N PHE A 578 2.84 27.86 -27.41
CA PHE A 578 3.92 28.84 -27.18
C PHE A 578 5.21 28.47 -27.90
N GLN A 579 5.53 27.20 -27.95
CA GLN A 579 6.68 26.72 -28.74
C GLN A 579 6.46 26.92 -30.22
N GLN A 580 5.26 26.65 -30.70
CA GLN A 580 4.87 26.94 -32.10
C GLN A 580 4.89 28.44 -32.40
N ALA A 581 4.44 29.25 -31.46
CA ALA A 581 4.48 30.69 -31.57
C ALA A 581 5.92 31.24 -31.72
N GLN A 582 6.89 30.63 -31.05
CA GLN A 582 8.30 30.98 -31.27
C GLN A 582 8.73 30.76 -32.72
N SER A 583 8.32 29.66 -33.30
CA SER A 583 8.63 29.38 -34.72
C SER A 583 8.01 30.41 -35.66
N ILE A 584 6.78 30.84 -35.37
CA ILE A 584 6.09 31.89 -36.15
C ILE A 584 6.80 33.22 -35.98
N ARG A 585 7.20 33.57 -34.76
CA ARG A 585 7.95 34.79 -34.48
C ARG A 585 9.28 34.82 -35.17
N ASP A 586 10.02 33.70 -35.17
CA ASP A 586 11.31 33.59 -35.87
C ASP A 586 11.17 33.70 -37.39
N ALA A 587 10.03 33.30 -37.92
CA ALA A 587 9.76 33.40 -39.37
C ALA A 587 9.38 34.80 -39.81
N PHE A 588 8.58 35.53 -39.06
CA PHE A 588 7.97 36.80 -39.49
C PHE A 588 8.44 38.06 -38.76
N PHE A 589 9.14 37.92 -37.66
CA PHE A 589 9.55 39.04 -36.81
C PHE A 589 11.08 38.98 -36.53
N ALA A 590 11.87 38.85 -37.57
CA ALA A 590 13.32 38.83 -37.45
C ALA A 590 13.87 40.14 -36.87
N ASN A 591 14.94 40.02 -36.06
CA ASN A 591 15.65 41.17 -35.45
C ASN A 591 14.80 42.07 -34.56
N GLY A 592 13.78 41.53 -33.90
CA GLY A 592 12.92 42.29 -32.99
C GLY A 592 11.93 43.21 -33.68
N ALA A 593 11.63 42.98 -34.95
CA ALA A 593 10.63 43.77 -35.70
C ALA A 593 9.24 43.65 -35.05
N THR A 594 8.49 44.71 -35.02
CA THR A 594 7.13 44.78 -34.46
C THR A 594 6.03 44.56 -35.50
N THR A 595 6.38 44.54 -36.77
CA THR A 595 5.51 44.25 -37.92
C THR A 595 5.98 42.99 -38.64
N PRO A 596 5.08 42.15 -39.19
CA PRO A 596 5.48 40.95 -39.88
C PRO A 596 6.22 41.31 -41.18
N ALA A 597 7.41 40.79 -41.33
CA ALA A 597 8.22 40.95 -42.53
C ALA A 597 9.20 39.79 -42.61
N TYR A 598 9.53 39.40 -43.82
CA TYR A 598 10.57 38.40 -44.09
C TYR A 598 11.28 38.67 -45.42
N ARG A 599 12.43 38.07 -45.57
CA ARG A 599 13.21 38.09 -46.80
C ARG A 599 13.42 36.68 -47.31
N VAL A 600 13.42 36.55 -48.62
CA VAL A 600 13.70 35.32 -49.31
C VAL A 600 14.60 35.57 -50.50
N THR A 601 15.63 34.76 -50.66
CA THR A 601 16.46 34.76 -51.86
C THR A 601 15.81 33.85 -52.91
N VAL A 602 15.45 34.39 -54.03
CA VAL A 602 14.85 33.67 -55.16
C VAL A 602 15.88 33.53 -56.27
N ARG A 603 16.10 32.30 -56.65
CA ARG A 603 17.01 31.93 -57.78
C ARG A 603 16.17 31.33 -58.89
N THR A 604 16.46 31.76 -60.11
CA THR A 604 15.85 31.15 -61.31
C THR A 604 16.40 29.74 -61.52
N GLY A 605 15.53 28.81 -61.92
CA GLY A 605 15.85 27.44 -62.24
C GLY A 605 15.62 27.17 -63.79
N GLN A 606 14.98 26.03 -63.99
CA GLN A 606 14.65 25.59 -65.36
C GLN A 606 13.32 26.19 -65.83
N MET A 607 13.23 26.50 -67.09
CA MET A 607 12.03 26.89 -67.86
C MET A 607 11.81 25.99 -69.03
N ASP A 608 10.56 25.76 -69.42
CA ASP A 608 10.22 25.12 -70.69
C ASP A 608 10.80 25.93 -71.89
N ASN A 609 11.16 25.25 -72.96
CA ASN A 609 11.78 25.87 -74.11
C ASN A 609 10.86 26.85 -74.87
N ASP A 610 9.55 26.71 -74.74
CA ASP A 610 8.57 27.60 -75.33
C ASP A 610 8.36 28.90 -74.55
N ILE A 611 8.96 29.00 -73.34
CA ILE A 611 9.00 30.22 -72.53
C ILE A 611 10.25 31.03 -72.98
N LEU A 612 10.07 32.21 -73.53
CA LEU A 612 11.18 33.09 -73.94
C LEU A 612 11.66 33.95 -72.78
N THR A 613 10.75 34.48 -72.00
CA THR A 613 11.05 35.33 -70.82
C THR A 613 10.16 35.01 -69.64
N MET A 614 10.74 35.16 -68.49
CA MET A 614 9.98 35.11 -67.16
C MET A 614 10.26 36.40 -66.41
N THR A 615 9.21 37.09 -66.01
CA THR A 615 9.29 38.24 -65.14
C THR A 615 8.53 37.93 -63.87
N LEU A 616 9.21 37.93 -62.74
CA LEU A 616 8.62 37.84 -61.44
C LEU A 616 8.63 39.19 -60.73
N ASP A 617 7.45 39.73 -60.47
CA ASP A 617 7.26 40.99 -59.75
C ASP A 617 6.69 40.64 -58.32
N VAL A 618 7.51 40.87 -57.30
CA VAL A 618 7.14 40.70 -55.91
C VAL A 618 6.99 42.09 -55.29
N ASP A 619 5.80 42.64 -55.42
CA ASP A 619 5.43 43.95 -54.87
C ASP A 619 6.44 45.08 -55.24
N GLY A 620 6.75 45.17 -56.52
CA GLY A 620 7.68 46.14 -57.08
C GLY A 620 9.14 45.68 -57.13
N GLN A 621 9.48 44.48 -56.68
CA GLN A 621 10.80 43.88 -56.87
C GLN A 621 10.80 42.92 -58.00
N LEU A 622 11.65 43.18 -59.01
CA LEU A 622 11.65 42.44 -60.29
C LEU A 622 12.78 41.42 -60.35
N LEU A 623 12.46 40.19 -60.78
CA LEU A 623 13.40 39.18 -61.20
C LEU A 623 13.07 38.76 -62.62
N GLN A 624 14.02 38.96 -63.55
CA GLN A 624 13.87 38.62 -64.97
C GLN A 624 14.82 37.52 -65.42
N TYR A 625 14.32 36.59 -66.20
CA TYR A 625 15.11 35.49 -66.75
C TYR A 625 14.73 35.13 -68.16
N SER A 626 15.75 34.87 -68.98
CA SER A 626 15.60 34.62 -70.45
C SER A 626 16.55 33.52 -70.90
N HIS A 627 16.63 32.38 -70.22
CA HIS A 627 17.54 31.25 -70.49
C HIS A 627 19.04 31.59 -70.48
N GLY A 628 19.41 32.64 -69.76
CA GLY A 628 20.80 33.01 -69.57
C GLY A 628 21.38 32.42 -68.27
N PRO A 629 22.46 33.03 -67.75
CA PRO A 629 22.93 32.69 -66.42
C PRO A 629 21.82 32.84 -65.38
N GLN A 630 21.78 31.95 -64.42
CA GLN A 630 20.78 32.02 -63.37
C GLN A 630 20.81 33.38 -62.66
N ALA A 631 19.66 33.99 -62.56
CA ALA A 631 19.47 35.24 -61.79
C ALA A 631 19.10 34.94 -60.36
N VAL A 632 19.63 35.72 -59.41
CA VAL A 632 19.40 35.65 -58.03
C VAL A 632 18.97 37.01 -57.48
N GLN A 633 17.89 37.07 -56.72
CA GLN A 633 17.39 38.31 -56.15
C GLN A 633 16.97 38.07 -54.72
N LEU A 634 17.40 38.96 -53.82
CA LEU A 634 16.86 39.04 -52.48
C LEU A 634 15.54 39.81 -52.52
N MET A 635 14.48 39.15 -52.19
CA MET A 635 13.14 39.72 -52.14
C MET A 635 12.71 39.97 -50.70
N SER A 636 12.11 41.10 -50.44
CA SER A 636 11.48 41.43 -49.15
C SER A 636 9.97 41.33 -49.28
N TRP A 637 9.32 40.84 -48.22
CA TRP A 637 7.87 40.86 -48.13
C TRP A 637 7.44 41.45 -46.78
N PRO A 638 6.55 42.45 -46.71
CA PRO A 638 6.01 43.22 -47.83
C PRO A 638 7.11 43.92 -48.63
N GLY A 639 6.86 44.14 -49.92
CA GLY A 639 7.79 44.84 -50.80
C GLY A 639 7.57 46.35 -50.79
N PRO A 640 8.41 47.09 -51.51
CA PRO A 640 8.37 48.55 -51.58
C PRO A 640 7.22 49.12 -52.41
N GLY A 641 6.57 48.31 -53.27
CA GLY A 641 5.56 48.80 -54.24
C GLY A 641 4.21 49.10 -53.60
N GLY A 642 3.89 48.57 -52.38
CA GLY A 642 2.63 48.80 -51.69
C GLY A 642 1.37 48.24 -52.36
N THR A 643 1.54 47.36 -53.35
CA THR A 643 0.42 46.75 -54.09
C THR A 643 -0.12 45.48 -53.49
N SER A 644 0.63 44.88 -52.55
CA SER A 644 0.34 43.57 -51.97
C SER A 644 0.05 42.49 -53.03
N GLN A 645 0.84 42.47 -54.09
CA GLN A 645 0.66 41.59 -55.21
C GLN A 645 1.98 40.91 -55.58
N VAL A 646 1.89 39.63 -55.96
CA VAL A 646 2.97 38.90 -56.65
C VAL A 646 2.48 38.43 -57.98
N ARG A 647 3.26 38.72 -58.99
CA ARG A 647 2.92 38.41 -60.39
C ARG A 647 4.08 37.75 -61.08
N MET A 648 3.84 36.59 -61.66
CA MET A 648 4.75 35.95 -62.60
C MET A 648 4.15 36.04 -64.01
N GLN A 649 4.90 36.62 -64.90
CA GLN A 649 4.51 36.73 -66.33
C GLN A 649 5.51 35.98 -67.22
N LEU A 650 4.98 35.09 -68.00
CA LEU A 650 5.77 34.34 -68.98
C LEU A 650 5.52 34.88 -70.42
N GLY A 651 6.57 35.30 -71.08
CA GLY A 651 6.52 35.58 -72.47
C GLY A 651 6.77 34.31 -73.30
N LEU A 652 5.81 33.90 -74.12
CA LEU A 652 5.86 32.66 -74.87
C LEU A 652 6.33 32.85 -76.29
N ALA A 653 6.90 31.78 -76.88
CA ALA A 653 7.43 31.77 -78.22
C ALA A 653 6.38 32.13 -79.34
N ASN A 654 5.09 31.86 -79.03
CA ASN A 654 3.96 32.19 -79.92
C ASN A 654 3.49 33.67 -79.81
N GLY A 655 4.17 34.51 -79.06
CA GLY A 655 3.82 35.90 -78.81
C GLY A 655 2.75 36.18 -77.81
N THR A 656 2.21 35.14 -77.18
CA THR A 656 1.24 35.26 -76.05
C THR A 656 1.93 35.28 -74.72
N THR A 657 1.20 35.67 -73.67
CA THR A 657 1.68 35.67 -72.32
C THR A 657 0.84 34.74 -71.41
N ALA A 658 1.51 34.08 -70.49
CA ALA A 658 0.86 33.33 -69.37
C ALA A 658 1.19 34.04 -68.08
N THR A 659 0.22 34.19 -67.21
CA THR A 659 0.35 34.97 -65.95
C THR A 659 -0.20 34.21 -64.74
N LEU A 660 0.58 34.22 -63.71
CA LEU A 660 0.14 33.76 -62.34
C LEU A 660 0.21 34.95 -61.39
N VAL A 661 -0.92 35.23 -60.72
CA VAL A 661 -1.06 36.38 -59.82
C VAL A 661 -1.63 35.94 -58.55
N THR A 662 -1.03 36.40 -57.46
CA THR A 662 -1.59 36.29 -56.12
C THR A 662 -1.65 37.66 -55.45
N ASN A 663 -2.68 37.87 -54.65
CA ASN A 663 -2.95 39.16 -54.01
C ASN A 663 -3.16 38.99 -52.48
N GLY A 664 -3.04 40.08 -51.78
CA GLY A 664 -3.31 40.16 -50.34
C GLY A 664 -2.06 40.25 -49.49
N ALA A 665 -2.26 40.33 -48.24
CA ALA A 665 -1.20 40.50 -47.24
C ALA A 665 -0.16 39.35 -47.29
N TRP A 666 -0.57 38.19 -47.74
CA TRP A 666 0.24 36.98 -47.82
C TRP A 666 0.45 36.52 -49.26
N ALA A 667 0.47 37.43 -50.16
CA ALA A 667 0.52 37.11 -51.60
C ALA A 667 1.76 36.29 -51.98
N LEU A 668 2.92 36.57 -51.37
CA LEU A 668 4.14 35.80 -51.64
C LEU A 668 4.05 34.35 -51.12
N ASN A 669 3.47 34.15 -49.90
CA ASN A 669 3.20 32.81 -49.40
C ASN A 669 2.22 32.05 -50.31
N ARG A 670 1.14 32.70 -50.72
CA ARG A 670 0.17 32.07 -51.63
C ARG A 670 0.76 31.79 -53.02
N PHE A 671 1.69 32.61 -53.45
CA PHE A 671 2.39 32.37 -54.69
C PHE A 671 3.17 31.05 -54.67
N PHE A 672 3.97 30.83 -53.63
CA PHE A 672 4.73 29.59 -53.49
C PHE A 672 3.84 28.36 -53.18
N ASP A 673 2.66 28.55 -52.58
CA ASP A 673 1.69 27.48 -52.42
C ASP A 673 1.10 26.97 -53.75
N ARG A 674 1.21 27.75 -54.82
CA ARG A 674 0.83 27.32 -56.18
C ARG A 674 1.85 26.36 -56.80
N ALA A 675 3.03 26.24 -56.25
CA ALA A 675 4.10 25.39 -56.74
C ALA A 675 4.10 24.02 -56.04
N GLN A 676 4.68 23.04 -56.74
CA GLN A 676 5.12 21.82 -56.10
C GLN A 676 6.52 22.02 -55.53
N LEU A 677 6.65 21.79 -54.24
CA LEU A 677 7.90 22.00 -53.53
C LEU A 677 8.71 20.69 -53.46
N SER A 678 10.01 20.80 -53.64
CA SER A 678 11.00 19.74 -53.48
C SER A 678 12.23 20.25 -52.73
N ALA A 679 13.17 19.35 -52.38
CA ALA A 679 14.39 19.73 -51.70
C ALA A 679 15.26 20.63 -52.60
N GLY A 680 15.79 21.70 -52.01
CA GLY A 680 16.72 22.61 -52.65
C GLY A 680 18.18 22.30 -52.33
N GLY A 681 19.07 23.22 -52.68
CA GLY A 681 20.53 23.09 -52.49
C GLY A 681 21.00 23.18 -51.03
N SER A 682 20.13 23.57 -50.07
CA SER A 682 20.40 23.59 -48.63
C SER A 682 19.19 23.13 -47.85
N SER A 683 19.33 22.93 -46.52
CA SER A 683 18.25 22.48 -45.65
C SER A 683 17.07 23.44 -45.61
N LEU A 684 17.30 24.73 -45.79
CA LEU A 684 16.26 25.77 -45.80
C LEU A 684 15.77 26.09 -47.21
N SER A 685 16.53 25.72 -48.26
CA SER A 685 16.15 25.97 -49.66
C SER A 685 15.10 24.97 -50.12
N ARG A 686 14.16 25.47 -50.93
CA ARG A 686 13.15 24.65 -51.59
C ARG A 686 13.12 25.00 -53.06
N GLN A 687 12.99 23.98 -53.88
CA GLN A 687 12.74 24.15 -55.32
C GLN A 687 11.24 24.15 -55.58
N ALA A 688 10.75 25.20 -56.19
CA ALA A 688 9.34 25.39 -56.49
C ALA A 688 9.12 25.22 -57.99
N SER A 689 8.31 24.23 -58.36
CA SER A 689 7.91 23.95 -59.72
C SER A 689 6.51 24.50 -59.97
N PHE A 690 6.43 25.51 -60.87
CA PHE A 690 5.18 26.15 -61.25
C PHE A 690 4.68 25.63 -62.59
N ASN A 691 3.37 25.37 -62.62
CA ASN A 691 2.66 25.14 -63.94
C ASN A 691 1.73 26.34 -64.18
N VAL A 692 2.10 27.16 -65.10
CA VAL A 692 1.34 28.35 -65.51
C VAL A 692 0.73 28.11 -66.89
N SER A 693 -0.56 27.78 -66.91
CA SER A 693 -1.30 27.47 -68.13
C SER A 693 -0.63 26.39 -69.02
N GLY A 694 -0.09 25.34 -68.36
CA GLY A 694 0.63 24.26 -69.05
C GLY A 694 2.11 24.48 -69.26
N HIS A 695 2.66 25.65 -68.94
CA HIS A 695 4.08 25.99 -69.07
C HIS A 695 4.79 25.86 -67.70
N HIS A 696 5.96 25.21 -67.66
CA HIS A 696 6.68 24.87 -66.47
C HIS A 696 7.85 25.79 -66.20
N VAL A 697 7.92 26.34 -65.01
CA VAL A 697 9.01 27.17 -64.50
C VAL A 697 9.43 26.68 -63.15
N THR A 698 10.72 26.60 -62.89
CA THR A 698 11.27 26.22 -61.61
C THR A 698 12.04 27.40 -61.04
N LEU A 699 11.73 27.69 -59.73
CA LEU A 699 12.46 28.66 -58.95
C LEU A 699 12.99 27.95 -57.68
N GLU A 700 14.19 28.33 -57.27
CA GLU A 700 14.68 27.97 -55.93
C GLU A 700 14.56 29.17 -55.00
N PHE A 701 13.99 28.97 -53.85
CA PHE A 701 13.91 30.02 -52.84
C PHE A 701 14.48 29.58 -51.54
N THR A 702 15.20 30.49 -50.90
CA THR A 702 15.86 30.29 -49.59
C THR A 702 15.44 31.38 -48.64
N PRO A 703 14.69 31.08 -47.59
CA PRO A 703 14.35 32.06 -46.58
C PRO A 703 15.61 32.61 -45.92
N ASN A 704 15.61 33.91 -45.65
CA ASN A 704 16.68 34.57 -44.90
C ASN A 704 16.34 34.68 -43.44
N SER A 705 15.79 33.59 -42.90
CA SER A 705 15.41 33.46 -41.50
C SER A 705 15.65 32.03 -41.03
N ILE A 706 15.78 31.84 -39.70
CA ILE A 706 16.02 30.52 -39.10
C ILE A 706 14.86 29.55 -39.39
N ARG A 707 13.65 30.08 -39.50
CA ARG A 707 12.43 29.31 -39.77
C ARG A 707 11.88 29.71 -41.14
N ASN A 708 11.41 28.71 -41.88
CA ASN A 708 10.84 28.94 -43.22
C ASN A 708 9.42 29.51 -43.10
N PRO A 709 9.16 30.77 -43.56
CA PRO A 709 7.85 31.39 -43.50
C PRO A 709 6.82 30.74 -44.43
N PHE A 710 7.25 29.85 -45.33
CA PHE A 710 6.38 29.13 -46.29
C PHE A 710 6.03 27.72 -45.77
N GLN A 711 6.74 27.19 -44.79
CA GLN A 711 6.52 25.89 -44.16
C GLN A 711 6.48 26.03 -42.66
N LEU A 712 5.44 26.65 -42.15
CA LEU A 712 5.23 26.81 -40.71
C LEU A 712 4.72 25.50 -40.15
N PRO A 713 5.17 25.13 -38.92
CA PRO A 713 4.51 24.06 -38.20
C PRO A 713 3.04 24.46 -37.93
N GLY A 714 2.16 23.47 -37.93
CA GLY A 714 0.76 23.72 -37.59
C GLY A 714 0.62 24.47 -36.26
N PHE A 715 -0.26 25.47 -36.22
CA PHE A 715 -0.54 26.22 -35.02
C PHE A 715 -1.98 26.00 -34.59
N ALA A 716 -2.15 25.54 -33.36
CA ALA A 716 -3.44 25.44 -32.72
C ALA A 716 -3.55 26.51 -31.64
N CYS A 717 -4.68 27.21 -31.56
CA CYS A 717 -4.93 28.17 -30.50
C CYS A 717 -4.89 27.51 -29.13
N PRO A 718 -4.27 28.16 -28.16
CA PRO A 718 -4.24 27.67 -26.79
C PRO A 718 -5.60 27.70 -26.11
#